data_e84a6b11ad942f2c7878d5ddfb871588
#
_entry.id   e84a6b11ad942f2c7878d5ddfb871588
#
_cell.length_a   1.000
_cell.length_b   1.000
_cell.length_c   1.000
_cell.angle_alpha   90.00
_cell.angle_beta   90.00
_cell.angle_gamma   90.00
#
_symmetry.space_group_name_H-M   'P 1'
#
loop_
_entity.id
_entity.type
_entity.pdbx_description
1 polymer ?
#
loop_
_entity_poly.entity_id
_entity_poly.type
_entity_poly.pdbx_seq_one_letter_code
_entity_poly.pdbx_strand_id
1 'polypeptide(L)'
;MPDIQILSPHLADLIAAGEVVERPASVVKELVENAFDAGARTVTVELRGGGATYLRVTDDGCGMAPEDAGIAFLRHATSKLHDEQGLEAIGTMGFRGEALAAISAVSHITLTTRQRGAASGTHMTLDAGDIQDMYETGCPEGTTMIVRDLFFNTPARRKFLKSDRAEGAACAAAALRCALGRPDVSVRCIRDGEEVFFSPGDNKLDSCVYSLLGRDLAMSLLPCEGEADGARVHGFISSPAAGRGSRAQQYFFCNGRWIRSAALQAALEQAYRNTLLVGRFPACVLYVELSCAAVDVNVHPAKTEVKFTHERAVFDAVYYGARAALEAEKAPVTTLAKAAARPAPAPKADPFVPAAPKAAPAAPAAPAFSPARTYAPAAPAEETAALRSPTASAFAVPRVTPPPVFSAPVHPMPATPAAPEPAMPAAQIVQTAIEPEAETPSPLESAAPPAEPPARLIGEAMHTYILVEKGETLILIDKHAAHERINFDRLRQSPADIPSQTLLEPLPFTPDASDADVLQQYGDVLAELGFTLEPFGRNDYILRGVPAQLDAADALPALEEICAQLRHGAHMDAQSVRDEVLKTVACKAAIKAGWQTEPEELLRLADAVCAGEVKYCPHGRPVAVTLTRRELDKLFKRIV
;
A
#
# COMPACT_ATOMS: atom_id res chain seq x y z
N MET A 1 -44.42 -0.91 29.93
CA MET A 1 -43.46 -2.04 29.95
C MET A 1 -42.06 -1.40 29.85
N PRO A 2 -41.03 -1.94 30.47
CA PRO A 2 -39.71 -1.38 30.28
C PRO A 2 -39.30 -1.55 28.81
N ASP A 3 -38.81 -0.46 28.21
CA ASP A 3 -38.36 -0.44 26.79
C ASP A 3 -37.02 -1.16 26.60
N ILE A 4 -36.28 -1.43 27.67
CA ILE A 4 -35.01 -2.14 27.67
C ILE A 4 -35.27 -3.65 27.86
N GLN A 5 -34.73 -4.45 26.89
CA GLN A 5 -34.82 -5.90 26.92
C GLN A 5 -33.43 -6.53 26.82
N ILE A 6 -33.25 -7.67 27.48
CA ILE A 6 -32.04 -8.48 27.34
C ILE A 6 -32.12 -9.19 25.98
N LEU A 7 -31.05 -9.02 25.16
CA LEU A 7 -30.96 -9.69 23.87
C LEU A 7 -30.81 -11.20 24.03
N SER A 8 -31.30 -11.95 23.05
CA SER A 8 -31.02 -13.39 22.99
C SER A 8 -29.49 -13.61 22.83
N PRO A 9 -28.94 -14.71 23.38
CA PRO A 9 -27.53 -15.01 23.25
C PRO A 9 -27.04 -14.96 21.78
N HIS A 10 -27.79 -15.58 20.87
CA HIS A 10 -27.48 -15.58 19.44
C HIS A 10 -27.42 -14.15 18.84
N LEU A 11 -28.37 -13.28 19.19
CA LEU A 11 -28.33 -11.88 18.69
C LEU A 11 -27.20 -11.10 19.31
N ALA A 12 -26.87 -11.33 20.57
CA ALA A 12 -25.70 -10.74 21.22
C ALA A 12 -24.40 -11.21 20.56
N ASP A 13 -24.32 -12.49 20.15
CA ASP A 13 -23.20 -13.06 19.43
C ASP A 13 -23.00 -12.42 18.04
N LEU A 14 -24.07 -12.22 17.30
CA LEU A 14 -24.03 -11.54 16.00
C LEU A 14 -23.58 -10.07 16.11
N ILE A 15 -23.98 -9.36 17.16
CA ILE A 15 -23.56 -7.97 17.40
C ILE A 15 -22.06 -7.93 17.73
N ALA A 16 -21.61 -8.76 18.69
CA ALA A 16 -20.20 -8.81 19.08
C ALA A 16 -19.31 -9.32 17.95
N ALA A 17 -19.78 -10.32 17.18
CA ALA A 17 -19.08 -10.74 15.96
C ALA A 17 -18.83 -9.56 15.01
N GLY A 18 -19.69 -8.53 15.08
CA GLY A 18 -19.58 -7.32 14.33
C GLY A 18 -18.44 -6.41 14.64
N GLU A 19 -18.04 -6.42 15.86
CA GLU A 19 -16.94 -5.59 16.34
C GLU A 19 -15.58 -6.25 16.12
N VAL A 20 -15.56 -7.60 16.08
CA VAL A 20 -14.33 -8.39 15.95
C VAL A 20 -14.05 -8.76 14.49
N VAL A 21 -15.08 -9.17 13.75
CA VAL A 21 -14.97 -9.65 12.36
C VAL A 21 -15.65 -8.69 11.41
N GLU A 22 -14.89 -7.73 10.89
CA GLU A 22 -15.37 -6.76 9.90
C GLU A 22 -15.33 -7.33 8.47
N ARG A 23 -14.32 -8.13 8.16
CA ARG A 23 -14.01 -8.63 6.81
C ARG A 23 -13.15 -9.89 6.85
N PRO A 24 -13.00 -10.64 5.72
CA PRO A 24 -12.18 -11.85 5.69
C PRO A 24 -10.73 -11.66 6.18
N ALA A 25 -10.12 -10.50 5.91
CA ALA A 25 -8.77 -10.18 6.37
C ALA A 25 -8.64 -10.14 7.90
N SER A 26 -9.72 -9.81 8.64
CA SER A 26 -9.74 -9.89 10.11
C SER A 26 -9.68 -11.34 10.58
N VAL A 27 -10.37 -12.25 9.89
CA VAL A 27 -10.34 -13.69 10.19
C VAL A 27 -8.94 -14.25 9.96
N VAL A 28 -8.32 -13.94 8.80
CA VAL A 28 -6.92 -14.37 8.51
C VAL A 28 -5.99 -13.93 9.63
N LYS A 29 -6.07 -12.66 10.02
CA LYS A 29 -5.22 -12.10 11.07
C LYS A 29 -5.37 -12.86 12.39
N GLU A 30 -6.59 -13.01 12.90
CA GLU A 30 -6.84 -13.66 14.18
C GLU A 30 -6.43 -15.15 14.17
N LEU A 31 -6.67 -15.88 13.06
CA LEU A 31 -6.28 -17.29 12.96
C LEU A 31 -4.76 -17.47 12.84
N VAL A 32 -4.06 -16.62 12.10
CA VAL A 32 -2.59 -16.66 12.00
C VAL A 32 -1.94 -16.26 13.34
N GLU A 33 -2.46 -15.22 14.01
CA GLU A 33 -2.00 -14.85 15.36
C GLU A 33 -2.22 -15.99 16.38
N ASN A 34 -3.33 -16.73 16.30
CA ASN A 34 -3.57 -17.90 17.13
C ASN A 34 -2.57 -19.03 16.84
N ALA A 35 -2.22 -19.26 15.56
CA ALA A 35 -1.19 -20.23 15.19
C ALA A 35 0.19 -19.85 15.78
N PHE A 36 0.55 -18.57 15.76
CA PHE A 36 1.79 -18.09 16.38
C PHE A 36 1.78 -18.28 17.90
N ASP A 37 0.66 -17.97 18.56
CA ASP A 37 0.51 -18.20 20.01
C ASP A 37 0.55 -19.69 20.37
N ALA A 38 0.12 -20.58 19.44
CA ALA A 38 0.25 -22.03 19.60
C ALA A 38 1.68 -22.55 19.36
N GLY A 39 2.65 -21.67 19.09
CA GLY A 39 4.05 -22.03 18.85
C GLY A 39 4.27 -22.76 17.53
N ALA A 40 3.48 -22.44 16.50
CA ALA A 40 3.65 -22.97 15.16
C ALA A 40 4.99 -22.50 14.55
N ARG A 41 5.62 -23.38 13.79
CA ARG A 41 6.78 -23.09 12.94
C ARG A 41 6.41 -22.93 11.49
N THR A 42 5.27 -23.50 11.09
CA THR A 42 4.77 -23.44 9.73
C THR A 42 3.29 -23.11 9.75
N VAL A 43 2.90 -22.09 8.99
CA VAL A 43 1.50 -21.66 8.82
C VAL A 43 1.19 -21.57 7.34
N THR A 44 0.09 -22.19 6.90
CA THR A 44 -0.41 -22.09 5.53
C THR A 44 -1.79 -21.47 5.53
N VAL A 45 -1.95 -20.38 4.77
CA VAL A 45 -3.22 -19.67 4.55
C VAL A 45 -3.66 -19.92 3.12
N GLU A 46 -4.86 -20.49 2.93
CA GLU A 46 -5.45 -20.70 1.60
C GLU A 46 -6.79 -19.97 1.51
N LEU A 47 -7.00 -19.23 0.43
CA LEU A 47 -8.16 -18.38 0.18
C LEU A 47 -8.80 -18.71 -1.17
N ARG A 48 -10.15 -18.66 -1.24
CA ARG A 48 -10.91 -18.69 -2.50
C ARG A 48 -12.10 -17.74 -2.39
N GLY A 49 -12.46 -17.12 -3.50
CA GLY A 49 -13.57 -16.17 -3.53
C GLY A 49 -13.38 -15.04 -2.51
N GLY A 50 -12.21 -14.40 -2.54
CA GLY A 50 -11.88 -13.29 -1.64
C GLY A 50 -11.72 -13.67 -0.15
N GLY A 51 -11.72 -14.97 0.20
CA GLY A 51 -11.72 -15.46 1.58
C GLY A 51 -13.11 -15.46 2.24
N ALA A 52 -14.12 -14.93 1.58
CA ALA A 52 -15.49 -14.97 2.07
C ALA A 52 -16.16 -16.33 1.83
N THR A 53 -15.89 -16.95 0.68
CA THR A 53 -16.41 -18.28 0.33
C THR A 53 -15.64 -19.40 1.01
N TYR A 54 -14.30 -19.27 1.02
CA TYR A 54 -13.41 -20.28 1.60
C TYR A 54 -12.15 -19.64 2.12
N LEU A 55 -11.81 -19.95 3.37
CA LEU A 55 -10.58 -19.57 4.03
C LEU A 55 -10.11 -20.75 4.88
N ARG A 56 -8.85 -21.17 4.69
CA ARG A 56 -8.22 -22.24 5.47
C ARG A 56 -6.91 -21.73 6.06
N VAL A 57 -6.74 -21.95 7.35
CA VAL A 57 -5.46 -21.77 8.04
C VAL A 57 -5.05 -23.11 8.63
N THR A 58 -3.83 -23.55 8.31
CA THR A 58 -3.23 -24.78 8.81
C THR A 58 -1.92 -24.45 9.49
N ASP A 59 -1.72 -24.93 10.69
CA ASP A 59 -0.51 -24.76 11.48
C ASP A 59 0.01 -26.10 12.05
N ASP A 60 1.28 -26.13 12.44
CA ASP A 60 1.97 -27.23 13.13
C ASP A 60 2.20 -26.92 14.62
N GLY A 61 1.35 -26.09 15.23
CA GLY A 61 1.43 -25.68 16.62
C GLY A 61 1.18 -26.80 17.63
N CYS A 62 0.89 -26.43 18.88
CA CYS A 62 0.64 -27.42 19.94
C CYS A 62 -0.67 -28.22 19.75
N GLY A 63 -1.59 -27.74 18.89
CA GLY A 63 -2.92 -28.32 18.75
C GLY A 63 -3.81 -28.12 19.98
N MET A 64 -4.99 -28.73 19.99
CA MET A 64 -5.95 -28.67 21.09
C MET A 64 -6.34 -30.08 21.55
N ALA A 65 -6.54 -30.24 22.86
CA ALA A 65 -7.16 -31.45 23.41
C ALA A 65 -8.66 -31.50 23.01
N PRO A 66 -9.29 -32.69 22.97
CA PRO A 66 -10.70 -32.81 22.62
C PRO A 66 -11.61 -31.94 23.48
N GLU A 67 -11.34 -31.86 24.78
CA GLU A 67 -12.10 -31.04 25.75
C GLU A 67 -11.96 -29.55 25.45
N ASP A 68 -10.74 -29.09 25.13
CA ASP A 68 -10.47 -27.70 24.81
C ASP A 68 -11.06 -27.29 23.44
N ALA A 69 -11.10 -28.19 22.45
CA ALA A 69 -11.65 -27.93 21.13
C ALA A 69 -13.15 -27.53 21.21
N GLY A 70 -13.92 -28.20 22.08
CA GLY A 70 -15.32 -27.86 22.32
C GLY A 70 -15.52 -26.51 23.03
N ILE A 71 -14.59 -26.13 23.89
CA ILE A 71 -14.67 -24.90 24.69
C ILE A 71 -14.13 -23.68 23.91
N ALA A 72 -13.18 -23.89 22.99
CA ALA A 72 -12.48 -22.81 22.29
C ALA A 72 -13.37 -21.83 21.53
N PHE A 73 -14.61 -22.24 21.19
CA PHE A 73 -15.61 -21.42 20.50
C PHE A 73 -16.62 -20.76 21.45
N LEU A 74 -16.49 -20.96 22.75
CA LEU A 74 -17.30 -20.24 23.73
C LEU A 74 -16.73 -18.84 23.97
N ARG A 75 -17.63 -17.90 24.28
CA ARG A 75 -17.21 -16.54 24.65
C ARG A 75 -16.40 -16.55 25.93
N HIS A 76 -15.39 -15.68 25.97
CA HIS A 76 -14.49 -15.51 27.11
C HIS A 76 -13.65 -16.77 27.44
N ALA A 77 -13.64 -17.76 26.54
CA ALA A 77 -12.77 -18.91 26.65
C ALA A 77 -11.38 -18.57 26.12
N THR A 78 -10.37 -18.59 26.97
CA THR A 78 -8.98 -18.30 26.61
C THR A 78 -8.02 -19.10 27.49
N SER A 79 -6.97 -19.60 26.87
CA SER A 79 -5.83 -20.22 27.57
C SER A 79 -4.70 -19.22 27.85
N LYS A 80 -4.88 -17.93 27.48
CA LYS A 80 -3.81 -16.93 27.41
C LYS A 80 -3.87 -15.92 28.53
N LEU A 81 -4.99 -15.83 29.24
CA LEU A 81 -5.20 -14.87 30.33
C LEU A 81 -5.89 -15.59 31.50
N HIS A 82 -5.27 -15.58 32.68
CA HIS A 82 -5.77 -16.31 33.85
C HIS A 82 -6.06 -15.40 35.03
N ASP A 83 -5.49 -14.18 35.07
CA ASP A 83 -5.61 -13.25 36.19
C ASP A 83 -5.59 -11.78 35.71
N GLU A 84 -5.85 -10.86 36.63
CA GLU A 84 -5.82 -9.42 36.37
C GLU A 84 -4.42 -8.91 36.06
N GLN A 85 -3.36 -9.54 36.61
CA GLN A 85 -1.97 -9.16 36.35
C GLN A 85 -1.56 -9.46 34.91
N GLY A 86 -2.07 -10.56 34.33
CA GLY A 86 -1.91 -10.87 32.91
C GLY A 86 -2.51 -9.82 31.96
N LEU A 87 -3.52 -9.08 32.42
CA LEU A 87 -4.14 -8.00 31.63
C LEU A 87 -3.26 -6.75 31.58
N GLU A 88 -2.43 -6.50 32.63
CA GLU A 88 -1.51 -5.36 32.68
C GLU A 88 -0.27 -5.55 31.81
N ALA A 89 0.08 -6.81 31.48
CA ALA A 89 1.30 -7.15 30.72
C ALA A 89 1.02 -8.22 29.65
N ILE A 90 0.24 -7.89 28.64
CA ILE A 90 -0.19 -8.81 27.58
C ILE A 90 1.01 -9.18 26.70
N GLY A 91 1.51 -10.42 26.84
CA GLY A 91 2.62 -10.96 26.05
C GLY A 91 2.19 -11.82 24.85
N THR A 92 0.89 -12.12 24.71
CA THR A 92 0.35 -12.94 23.61
C THR A 92 -0.33 -12.10 22.54
N MET A 93 -0.43 -12.61 21.30
CA MET A 93 -1.13 -11.92 20.21
C MET A 93 -2.64 -11.88 20.42
N GLY A 94 -3.25 -12.98 20.89
CA GLY A 94 -4.65 -13.03 21.30
C GLY A 94 -4.81 -13.06 22.82
N PHE A 95 -5.88 -12.49 23.39
CA PHE A 95 -6.13 -12.53 24.84
C PHE A 95 -7.61 -12.47 25.22
N ARG A 96 -8.50 -11.95 24.35
CA ARG A 96 -9.91 -11.67 24.73
C ARG A 96 -10.82 -12.90 24.80
N GLY A 97 -10.45 -14.04 24.18
CA GLY A 97 -11.29 -15.23 24.11
C GLY A 97 -12.61 -15.03 23.34
N GLU A 98 -12.64 -14.12 22.37
CA GLU A 98 -13.86 -13.77 21.62
C GLU A 98 -13.73 -14.03 20.11
N ALA A 99 -12.49 -14.11 19.57
CA ALA A 99 -12.28 -14.17 18.13
C ALA A 99 -12.88 -15.43 17.49
N LEU A 100 -12.64 -16.61 18.06
CA LEU A 100 -13.18 -17.86 17.53
C LEU A 100 -14.71 -17.93 17.66
N ALA A 101 -15.27 -17.47 18.77
CA ALA A 101 -16.72 -17.35 18.97
C ALA A 101 -17.34 -16.39 17.94
N ALA A 102 -16.71 -15.25 17.71
CA ALA A 102 -17.17 -14.27 16.74
C ALA A 102 -17.10 -14.78 15.28
N ILE A 103 -16.04 -15.50 14.91
CA ILE A 103 -15.89 -16.10 13.57
C ILE A 103 -16.94 -17.20 13.37
N SER A 104 -17.13 -18.09 14.36
CA SER A 104 -18.10 -19.20 14.27
C SER A 104 -19.54 -18.70 14.15
N ALA A 105 -19.91 -17.64 14.87
CA ALA A 105 -21.26 -17.08 14.83
C ALA A 105 -21.70 -16.58 13.45
N VAL A 106 -20.76 -16.27 12.54
CA VAL A 106 -21.04 -15.70 11.21
C VAL A 106 -20.55 -16.56 10.05
N SER A 107 -20.21 -17.83 10.29
CA SER A 107 -19.65 -18.72 9.26
C SER A 107 -19.93 -20.20 9.56
N HIS A 108 -19.62 -21.07 8.60
CA HIS A 108 -19.54 -22.51 8.80
C HIS A 108 -18.06 -22.87 9.05
N ILE A 109 -17.77 -23.53 10.17
CA ILE A 109 -16.42 -23.91 10.54
C ILE A 109 -16.22 -25.41 10.45
N THR A 110 -15.07 -25.82 9.96
CA THR A 110 -14.54 -27.16 10.11
C THR A 110 -13.19 -27.06 10.81
N LEU A 111 -13.09 -27.61 12.02
CA LEU A 111 -11.87 -27.70 12.79
C LEU A 111 -11.35 -29.14 12.71
N THR A 112 -10.06 -29.30 12.49
CA THR A 112 -9.34 -30.56 12.68
C THR A 112 -8.07 -30.24 13.45
N THR A 113 -7.91 -30.81 14.64
CA THR A 113 -6.78 -30.50 15.51
C THR A 113 -6.28 -31.75 16.23
N ARG A 114 -4.97 -31.80 16.45
CA ARG A 114 -4.34 -32.85 17.27
C ARG A 114 -3.29 -32.24 18.17
N GLN A 115 -3.44 -32.47 19.45
CA GLN A 115 -2.45 -32.06 20.44
C GLN A 115 -1.13 -32.80 20.20
N ARG A 116 -0.01 -32.11 20.39
CA ARG A 116 1.32 -32.68 20.21
C ARG A 116 1.53 -33.91 21.10
N GLY A 117 1.93 -35.02 20.49
CA GLY A 117 2.11 -36.31 21.17
C GLY A 117 0.82 -37.12 21.41
N ALA A 118 -0.35 -36.63 21.08
CA ALA A 118 -1.61 -37.40 21.16
C ALA A 118 -1.67 -38.45 20.03
N ALA A 119 -2.30 -39.60 20.33
CA ALA A 119 -2.46 -40.68 19.36
C ALA A 119 -3.43 -40.35 18.23
N SER A 120 -4.48 -39.60 18.53
CA SER A 120 -5.53 -39.19 17.61
C SER A 120 -5.85 -37.71 17.77
N GLY A 121 -6.51 -37.13 16.78
CA GLY A 121 -7.00 -35.77 16.80
C GLY A 121 -8.52 -35.72 16.87
N THR A 122 -9.03 -34.50 16.88
CA THR A 122 -10.47 -34.18 16.94
C THR A 122 -10.88 -33.49 15.64
N HIS A 123 -11.96 -33.98 15.05
CA HIS A 123 -12.67 -33.29 13.98
C HIS A 123 -13.97 -32.71 14.55
N MET A 124 -14.26 -31.45 14.21
CA MET A 124 -15.46 -30.76 14.67
C MET A 124 -16.00 -29.86 13.57
N THR A 125 -17.33 -29.83 13.42
CA THR A 125 -18.03 -28.91 12.54
C THR A 125 -18.97 -28.02 13.33
N LEU A 126 -19.01 -26.73 12.98
CA LEU A 126 -19.91 -25.75 13.58
C LEU A 126 -20.69 -25.03 12.48
N ASP A 127 -21.94 -24.72 12.79
CA ASP A 127 -22.83 -23.91 11.97
C ASP A 127 -23.37 -22.74 12.82
N ALA A 128 -23.03 -21.52 12.44
CA ALA A 128 -23.42 -20.29 13.17
C ALA A 128 -23.10 -20.34 14.69
N GLY A 129 -22.00 -20.98 15.07
CA GLY A 129 -21.55 -21.14 16.46
C GLY A 129 -22.02 -22.43 17.15
N ASP A 130 -23.01 -23.13 16.60
CA ASP A 130 -23.52 -24.39 17.15
C ASP A 130 -22.71 -25.59 16.65
N ILE A 131 -22.20 -26.42 17.57
CA ILE A 131 -21.49 -27.65 17.22
C ILE A 131 -22.47 -28.65 16.60
N GLN A 132 -22.22 -29.06 15.37
CA GLN A 132 -23.03 -30.04 14.66
C GLN A 132 -22.51 -31.46 14.87
N ASP A 133 -21.22 -31.64 14.67
CA ASP A 133 -20.53 -32.92 14.81
C ASP A 133 -19.19 -32.74 15.51
N MET A 134 -18.82 -33.74 16.34
CA MET A 134 -17.50 -33.82 16.96
C MET A 134 -17.13 -35.29 17.13
N TYR A 135 -15.98 -35.69 16.56
CA TYR A 135 -15.50 -37.06 16.61
C TYR A 135 -13.98 -37.16 16.50
N GLU A 136 -13.46 -38.30 16.93
CA GLU A 136 -12.05 -38.62 16.87
C GLU A 136 -11.60 -38.94 15.43
N THR A 137 -10.47 -38.40 14.99
CA THR A 137 -9.95 -38.59 13.63
C THR A 137 -8.42 -38.67 13.60
N GLY A 138 -7.88 -39.30 12.57
CA GLY A 138 -6.44 -39.25 12.29
C GLY A 138 -6.09 -37.98 11.54
N CYS A 139 -5.21 -37.15 12.12
CA CYS A 139 -4.72 -35.95 11.48
C CYS A 139 -3.28 -35.64 11.91
N PRO A 140 -2.54 -34.76 11.21
CA PRO A 140 -1.25 -34.25 11.66
C PRO A 140 -1.36 -33.50 12.99
N GLU A 141 -0.24 -33.35 13.70
CA GLU A 141 -0.14 -32.46 14.86
C GLU A 141 -0.34 -31.01 14.45
N GLY A 142 -0.96 -30.20 15.32
CA GLY A 142 -1.33 -28.81 15.05
C GLY A 142 -2.81 -28.65 14.78
N THR A 143 -3.17 -27.57 14.09
CA THR A 143 -4.59 -27.21 13.85
C THR A 143 -4.81 -26.85 12.38
N THR A 144 -5.90 -27.35 11.83
CA THR A 144 -6.47 -26.89 10.54
C THR A 144 -7.85 -26.35 10.79
N MET A 145 -8.06 -25.08 10.48
CA MET A 145 -9.35 -24.42 10.56
C MET A 145 -9.79 -23.98 9.18
N ILE A 146 -10.99 -24.42 8.77
CA ILE A 146 -11.62 -24.03 7.52
C ILE A 146 -12.87 -23.21 7.87
N VAL A 147 -12.92 -22.00 7.35
CA VAL A 147 -14.08 -21.09 7.45
C VAL A 147 -14.72 -20.99 6.08
N ARG A 148 -16.02 -21.26 5.99
CA ARG A 148 -16.80 -21.18 4.76
C ARG A 148 -17.96 -20.22 4.90
N ASP A 149 -18.34 -19.62 3.78
CA ASP A 149 -19.51 -18.77 3.61
C ASP A 149 -19.63 -17.68 4.69
N LEU A 150 -18.53 -16.96 4.90
CA LEU A 150 -18.45 -15.87 5.88
C LEU A 150 -19.57 -14.86 5.64
N PHE A 151 -20.28 -14.49 6.70
CA PHE A 151 -21.47 -13.62 6.70
C PHE A 151 -22.70 -14.20 6.00
N PHE A 152 -22.84 -15.54 5.91
CA PHE A 152 -24.01 -16.16 5.31
C PHE A 152 -25.33 -15.76 6.00
N ASN A 153 -25.28 -15.59 7.32
CA ASN A 153 -26.43 -15.20 8.18
C ASN A 153 -26.50 -13.69 8.47
N THR A 154 -25.57 -12.89 7.92
CA THR A 154 -25.54 -11.43 8.08
C THR A 154 -25.47 -10.72 6.72
N PRO A 155 -26.58 -10.74 5.93
CA PRO A 155 -26.59 -10.26 4.54
C PRO A 155 -26.26 -8.78 4.40
N ALA A 156 -26.51 -7.96 5.41
CA ALA A 156 -26.12 -6.56 5.43
C ALA A 156 -24.58 -6.41 5.34
N ARG A 157 -23.83 -7.17 6.15
CA ARG A 157 -22.37 -7.18 6.11
C ARG A 157 -21.80 -7.72 4.82
N ARG A 158 -22.39 -8.82 4.32
CA ARG A 158 -21.97 -9.40 3.04
C ARG A 158 -22.06 -8.39 1.89
N LYS A 159 -23.04 -7.47 1.92
CA LYS A 159 -23.17 -6.39 0.93
C LYS A 159 -22.09 -5.30 1.03
N PHE A 160 -21.45 -5.13 2.18
CA PHE A 160 -20.37 -4.17 2.38
C PHE A 160 -18.99 -4.73 2.00
N LEU A 161 -18.88 -6.03 1.72
CA LEU A 161 -17.65 -6.60 1.19
C LEU A 161 -17.35 -6.01 -0.20
N LYS A 162 -16.09 -5.76 -0.43
CA LYS A 162 -15.59 -5.35 -1.74
C LYS A 162 -15.64 -6.55 -2.71
N SER A 163 -15.07 -6.38 -3.91
CA SER A 163 -14.92 -7.49 -4.84
C SER A 163 -14.06 -8.60 -4.22
N ASP A 164 -14.28 -9.87 -4.62
CA ASP A 164 -13.52 -11.03 -4.14
C ASP A 164 -12.01 -10.82 -4.29
N ARG A 165 -11.63 -10.15 -5.38
CA ARG A 165 -10.26 -9.79 -5.64
C ARG A 165 -9.69 -8.83 -4.61
N ALA A 166 -10.43 -7.76 -4.28
CA ALA A 166 -10.00 -6.77 -3.30
C ALA A 166 -9.98 -7.33 -1.87
N GLU A 167 -10.95 -8.21 -1.53
CA GLU A 167 -10.94 -8.92 -0.24
C GLU A 167 -9.77 -9.91 -0.16
N GLY A 168 -9.51 -10.66 -1.24
CA GLY A 168 -8.37 -11.59 -1.31
C GLY A 168 -7.03 -10.88 -1.19
N ALA A 169 -6.86 -9.71 -1.81
CA ALA A 169 -5.66 -8.88 -1.65
C ALA A 169 -5.51 -8.37 -0.20
N ALA A 170 -6.61 -7.96 0.43
CA ALA A 170 -6.59 -7.54 1.84
C ALA A 170 -6.22 -8.70 2.79
N CYS A 171 -6.69 -9.91 2.52
CA CYS A 171 -6.32 -11.13 3.25
C CYS A 171 -4.83 -11.45 3.09
N ALA A 172 -4.31 -11.43 1.86
CA ALA A 172 -2.90 -11.65 1.59
C ALA A 172 -2.02 -10.60 2.28
N ALA A 173 -2.42 -9.32 2.25
CA ALA A 173 -1.72 -8.25 2.95
C ALA A 173 -1.77 -8.40 4.48
N ALA A 174 -2.85 -8.96 5.05
CA ALA A 174 -2.91 -9.29 6.47
C ALA A 174 -1.94 -10.43 6.83
N ALA A 175 -1.93 -11.51 6.06
CA ALA A 175 -1.01 -12.63 6.23
C ALA A 175 0.46 -12.20 6.06
N LEU A 176 0.77 -11.32 5.09
CA LEU A 176 2.09 -10.75 4.87
C LEU A 176 2.58 -9.96 6.09
N ARG A 177 1.73 -9.11 6.67
CA ARG A 177 2.07 -8.36 7.89
C ARG A 177 2.33 -9.28 9.07
N CYS A 178 1.55 -10.35 9.23
CA CYS A 178 1.80 -11.36 10.26
C CYS A 178 3.15 -12.05 10.03
N ALA A 179 3.46 -12.44 8.78
CA ALA A 179 4.72 -13.08 8.41
C ALA A 179 5.94 -12.18 8.65
N LEU A 180 5.84 -10.89 8.29
CA LEU A 180 6.89 -9.91 8.62
C LEU A 180 7.08 -9.77 10.14
N GLY A 181 6.02 -9.85 10.94
CA GLY A 181 6.10 -9.77 12.41
C GLY A 181 6.80 -10.97 13.07
N ARG A 182 6.93 -12.10 12.36
CA ARG A 182 7.50 -13.37 12.86
C ARG A 182 8.41 -14.01 11.81
N PRO A 183 9.62 -13.48 11.61
CA PRO A 183 10.60 -14.04 10.67
C PRO A 183 11.04 -15.47 11.01
N ASP A 184 10.80 -15.91 12.24
CA ASP A 184 11.07 -17.25 12.77
C ASP A 184 10.02 -18.29 12.36
N VAL A 185 8.89 -17.87 11.76
CA VAL A 185 7.81 -18.75 11.33
C VAL A 185 7.71 -18.76 9.80
N SER A 186 7.66 -19.96 9.22
CA SER A 186 7.39 -20.13 7.78
C SER A 186 5.92 -19.89 7.50
N VAL A 187 5.60 -18.89 6.67
CA VAL A 187 4.22 -18.55 6.29
C VAL A 187 4.05 -18.65 4.78
N ARG A 188 3.07 -19.43 4.36
CA ARG A 188 2.68 -19.59 2.95
C ARG A 188 1.29 -19.05 2.75
N CYS A 189 1.09 -18.20 1.75
CA CYS A 189 -0.23 -17.70 1.36
C CYS A 189 -0.58 -18.15 -0.06
N ILE A 190 -1.73 -18.81 -0.21
CA ILE A 190 -2.25 -19.33 -1.46
C ILE A 190 -3.62 -18.67 -1.72
N ARG A 191 -3.80 -18.08 -2.88
CA ARG A 191 -5.06 -17.45 -3.29
C ARG A 191 -5.54 -18.06 -4.61
N ASP A 192 -6.74 -18.60 -4.61
CA ASP A 192 -7.39 -19.21 -5.78
C ASP A 192 -6.54 -20.30 -6.47
N GLY A 193 -5.72 -21.02 -5.67
CA GLY A 193 -4.83 -22.08 -6.12
C GLY A 193 -3.41 -21.63 -6.48
N GLU A 194 -3.13 -20.34 -6.48
CA GLU A 194 -1.79 -19.78 -6.75
C GLU A 194 -1.10 -19.32 -5.46
N GLU A 195 0.21 -19.57 -5.35
CA GLU A 195 1.02 -19.07 -4.26
C GLU A 195 1.30 -17.58 -4.44
N VAL A 196 0.77 -16.76 -3.50
CA VAL A 196 0.98 -15.32 -3.51
C VAL A 196 2.35 -14.97 -2.94
N PHE A 197 2.72 -15.57 -1.81
CA PHE A 197 4.03 -15.41 -1.21
C PHE A 197 4.38 -16.60 -0.32
N PHE A 198 5.67 -16.71 -0.01
CA PHE A 198 6.24 -17.67 0.92
C PHE A 198 7.33 -17.01 1.76
N SER A 199 7.22 -17.08 3.10
CA SER A 199 8.26 -16.69 4.06
C SER A 199 9.00 -17.92 4.55
N PRO A 200 10.35 -17.93 4.53
CA PRO A 200 11.11 -19.15 4.83
C PRO A 200 11.07 -19.59 6.30
N GLY A 201 10.89 -18.67 7.25
CA GLY A 201 10.88 -18.99 8.69
C GLY A 201 12.26 -19.33 9.26
N ASP A 202 13.32 -18.78 8.66
CA ASP A 202 14.72 -19.04 9.04
C ASP A 202 15.25 -18.11 10.15
N ASN A 203 14.37 -17.33 10.75
CA ASN A 203 14.65 -16.30 11.75
C ASN A 203 15.64 -15.22 11.26
N LYS A 204 15.69 -14.97 9.94
CA LYS A 204 16.47 -13.91 9.34
C LYS A 204 15.55 -12.88 8.71
N LEU A 205 15.64 -11.66 9.22
CA LEU A 205 14.78 -10.58 8.74
C LEU A 205 15.05 -10.23 7.27
N ASP A 206 16.31 -10.25 6.84
CA ASP A 206 16.72 -10.01 5.45
C ASP A 206 16.12 -11.03 4.48
N SER A 207 16.15 -12.33 4.84
CA SER A 207 15.53 -13.39 4.04
C SER A 207 14.01 -13.20 3.96
N CYS A 208 13.39 -12.87 5.09
CA CYS A 208 11.96 -12.61 5.20
C CYS A 208 11.55 -11.42 4.33
N VAL A 209 12.23 -10.29 4.47
CA VAL A 209 11.98 -9.06 3.69
C VAL A 209 12.20 -9.30 2.20
N TYR A 210 13.28 -9.99 1.82
CA TYR A 210 13.56 -10.32 0.42
C TYR A 210 12.43 -11.17 -0.20
N SER A 211 11.96 -12.16 0.53
CA SER A 211 10.91 -13.08 0.06
C SER A 211 9.53 -12.43 -0.02
N LEU A 212 9.20 -11.53 0.92
CA LEU A 212 7.88 -10.92 1.05
C LEU A 212 7.72 -9.59 0.31
N LEU A 213 8.76 -8.76 0.31
CA LEU A 213 8.70 -7.41 -0.25
C LEU A 213 9.46 -7.26 -1.58
N GLY A 214 10.05 -8.36 -2.06
CA GLY A 214 10.76 -8.41 -3.32
C GLY A 214 12.20 -7.89 -3.25
N ARG A 215 12.96 -8.25 -4.30
CA ARG A 215 14.40 -7.97 -4.41
C ARG A 215 14.72 -6.47 -4.39
N ASP A 216 13.98 -5.68 -5.15
CA ASP A 216 14.32 -4.28 -5.39
C ASP A 216 14.20 -3.45 -4.11
N LEU A 217 13.13 -3.67 -3.33
CA LEU A 217 13.03 -3.03 -2.03
C LEU A 217 14.09 -3.56 -1.07
N ALA A 218 14.24 -4.88 -0.96
CA ALA A 218 15.20 -5.49 -0.03
C ALA A 218 16.63 -4.99 -0.24
N MET A 219 17.07 -4.85 -1.50
CA MET A 219 18.41 -4.35 -1.84
C MET A 219 18.61 -2.86 -1.58
N SER A 220 17.52 -2.10 -1.42
CA SER A 220 17.55 -0.67 -1.13
C SER A 220 17.42 -0.34 0.36
N LEU A 221 17.30 -1.35 1.21
CA LEU A 221 17.12 -1.17 2.63
C LEU A 221 18.46 -1.03 3.37
N LEU A 222 18.46 -0.14 4.35
CA LEU A 222 19.57 0.13 5.26
C LEU A 222 19.22 -0.43 6.64
N PRO A 223 20.15 -1.09 7.35
CA PRO A 223 19.93 -1.50 8.73
C PRO A 223 19.73 -0.27 9.62
N CYS A 224 18.74 -0.34 10.49
CA CYS A 224 18.38 0.73 11.41
C CYS A 224 18.31 0.16 12.82
N GLU A 225 19.06 0.75 13.74
CA GLU A 225 19.06 0.45 15.16
C GLU A 225 18.99 1.76 15.96
N GLY A 226 18.16 1.78 17.00
CA GLY A 226 18.02 2.94 17.87
C GLY A 226 17.57 2.53 19.27
N GLU A 227 17.96 3.31 20.26
CA GLU A 227 17.57 3.09 21.64
C GLU A 227 17.37 4.44 22.34
N ALA A 228 16.28 4.58 23.08
CA ALA A 228 15.99 5.76 23.92
C ALA A 228 15.05 5.38 25.07
N ASP A 229 15.41 5.75 26.29
CA ASP A 229 14.59 5.61 27.50
C ASP A 229 13.83 4.27 27.64
N GLY A 230 14.53 3.14 27.37
CA GLY A 230 13.98 1.79 27.47
C GLY A 230 13.15 1.35 26.26
N ALA A 231 13.05 2.16 25.21
CA ALA A 231 12.54 1.77 23.90
C ALA A 231 13.71 1.37 22.98
N ARG A 232 13.69 0.16 22.43
CA ARG A 232 14.66 -0.32 21.46
C ARG A 232 13.98 -0.48 20.11
N VAL A 233 14.63 0.01 19.07
CA VAL A 233 14.17 -0.09 17.69
C VAL A 233 15.23 -0.78 16.86
N HIS A 234 14.83 -1.76 16.05
CA HIS A 234 15.72 -2.42 15.10
C HIS A 234 14.95 -2.79 13.83
N GLY A 235 15.65 -3.02 12.74
CA GLY A 235 15.07 -3.41 11.46
C GLY A 235 15.70 -2.70 10.28
N PHE A 236 14.87 -2.32 9.32
CA PHE A 236 15.31 -1.74 8.07
C PHE A 236 14.51 -0.48 7.69
N ILE A 237 15.20 0.47 7.07
CA ILE A 237 14.63 1.65 6.43
C ILE A 237 15.14 1.76 5.00
N SER A 238 14.38 2.36 4.08
CA SER A 238 14.81 2.52 2.69
C SER A 238 15.89 3.60 2.56
N SER A 239 16.82 3.42 1.61
CA SER A 239 17.69 4.53 1.21
C SER A 239 16.88 5.71 0.67
N PRO A 240 17.37 6.95 0.73
CA PRO A 240 16.66 8.12 0.19
C PRO A 240 16.33 8.01 -1.31
N ALA A 241 17.17 7.30 -2.07
CA ALA A 241 16.93 7.07 -3.49
C ALA A 241 15.71 6.16 -3.77
N ALA A 242 15.35 5.30 -2.81
CA ALA A 242 14.25 4.34 -2.91
C ALA A 242 12.95 4.83 -2.24
N GLY A 243 12.76 6.14 -2.09
CA GLY A 243 11.52 6.71 -1.55
C GLY A 243 10.29 6.30 -2.37
N ARG A 244 9.15 6.06 -1.72
CA ARG A 244 7.90 5.57 -2.29
C ARG A 244 6.85 6.68 -2.46
N GLY A 245 5.90 6.50 -3.39
CA GLY A 245 4.80 7.44 -3.59
C GLY A 245 3.74 7.42 -2.48
N SER A 246 3.74 6.39 -1.63
CA SER A 246 2.77 6.23 -0.54
C SER A 246 3.41 5.63 0.72
N ARG A 247 2.66 5.67 1.84
CA ARG A 247 3.04 5.06 3.14
C ARG A 247 2.72 3.57 3.23
N ALA A 248 2.30 2.93 2.14
CA ALA A 248 1.84 1.53 2.15
C ALA A 248 2.92 0.53 2.59
N GLN A 249 4.20 0.88 2.36
CA GLN A 249 5.35 0.06 2.72
C GLN A 249 6.04 0.52 4.02
N GLN A 250 5.31 1.15 4.92
CA GLN A 250 5.76 1.45 6.29
C GLN A 250 5.19 0.40 7.24
N TYR A 251 6.01 -0.57 7.63
CA TYR A 251 5.65 -1.64 8.54
C TYR A 251 6.30 -1.39 9.90
N PHE A 252 5.46 -1.15 10.92
CA PHE A 252 5.89 -1.00 12.30
C PHE A 252 5.35 -2.15 13.12
N PHE A 253 6.23 -2.73 13.94
CA PHE A 253 5.88 -3.81 14.86
C PHE A 253 6.21 -3.39 16.29
N CYS A 254 5.31 -3.64 17.22
CA CYS A 254 5.55 -3.47 18.66
C CYS A 254 5.44 -4.84 19.33
N ASN A 255 6.54 -5.29 19.93
CA ASN A 255 6.64 -6.62 20.54
C ASN A 255 6.10 -7.74 19.62
N GLY A 256 6.49 -7.72 18.33
CA GLY A 256 6.06 -8.67 17.30
C GLY A 256 4.68 -8.41 16.69
N ARG A 257 3.90 -7.48 17.21
CA ARG A 257 2.56 -7.12 16.70
C ARG A 257 2.64 -5.98 15.71
N TRP A 258 2.06 -6.14 14.53
CA TRP A 258 1.91 -5.04 13.59
C TRP A 258 1.00 -3.95 14.12
N ILE A 259 1.45 -2.70 14.05
CA ILE A 259 0.72 -1.53 14.55
C ILE A 259 0.72 -0.39 13.52
N ARG A 260 -0.28 0.46 13.65
CA ARG A 260 -0.34 1.78 13.02
C ARG A 260 -0.12 2.83 14.09
N SER A 261 0.91 3.65 13.94
CA SER A 261 1.19 4.74 14.87
C SER A 261 1.59 5.99 14.09
N ALA A 262 0.83 7.06 14.27
CA ALA A 262 1.14 8.36 13.68
C ALA A 262 2.47 8.91 14.20
N ALA A 263 2.79 8.64 15.47
CA ALA A 263 4.05 9.07 16.08
C ALA A 263 5.26 8.39 15.43
N LEU A 264 5.21 7.08 15.20
CA LEU A 264 6.29 6.34 14.53
C LEU A 264 6.47 6.78 13.06
N GLN A 265 5.35 7.01 12.36
CA GLN A 265 5.38 7.55 10.99
C GLN A 265 6.03 8.93 10.97
N ALA A 266 5.62 9.83 11.89
CA ALA A 266 6.17 11.17 11.99
C ALA A 266 7.67 11.16 12.34
N ALA A 267 8.09 10.29 13.28
CA ALA A 267 9.50 10.14 13.67
C ALA A 267 10.36 9.71 12.48
N LEU A 268 9.91 8.68 11.75
CA LEU A 268 10.60 8.20 10.56
C LEU A 268 10.67 9.29 9.47
N GLU A 269 9.55 9.89 9.11
CA GLU A 269 9.48 10.93 8.08
C GLU A 269 10.29 12.18 8.46
N GLN A 270 10.33 12.54 9.74
CA GLN A 270 11.17 13.65 10.23
C GLN A 270 12.67 13.35 10.09
N ALA A 271 13.11 12.09 10.29
CA ALA A 271 14.49 11.70 10.09
C ALA A 271 14.92 11.88 8.62
N TYR A 272 13.99 11.69 7.68
CA TYR A 272 14.23 11.89 6.24
C TYR A 272 14.05 13.33 5.77
N ARG A 273 13.74 14.26 6.66
CA ARG A 273 13.54 15.67 6.28
C ARG A 273 14.78 16.21 5.56
N ASN A 274 14.58 16.82 4.39
CA ASN A 274 15.62 17.33 3.48
C ASN A 274 16.48 16.24 2.78
N THR A 275 16.11 14.96 2.86
CA THR A 275 16.80 13.87 2.15
C THR A 275 15.93 13.21 1.10
N LEU A 276 14.60 13.17 1.31
CA LEU A 276 13.63 12.70 0.33
C LEU A 276 13.05 13.86 -0.48
N LEU A 277 12.68 13.57 -1.71
CA LEU A 277 11.91 14.49 -2.55
C LEU A 277 10.53 14.73 -1.93
N VAL A 278 9.98 15.91 -2.17
CA VAL A 278 8.62 16.27 -1.72
C VAL A 278 7.61 15.29 -2.31
N GLY A 279 6.71 14.78 -1.48
CA GLY A 279 5.71 13.78 -1.87
C GLY A 279 6.23 12.33 -1.90
N ARG A 280 7.45 12.08 -1.45
CA ARG A 280 7.98 10.73 -1.27
C ARG A 280 8.03 10.36 0.20
N PHE A 281 7.80 9.09 0.46
CA PHE A 281 7.78 8.50 1.79
C PHE A 281 8.84 7.41 1.92
N PRO A 282 9.51 7.28 3.07
CA PRO A 282 10.42 6.17 3.29
C PRO A 282 9.64 4.88 3.46
N ALA A 283 10.13 3.77 2.91
CA ALA A 283 9.68 2.44 3.27
C ALA A 283 10.45 1.98 4.51
N CYS A 284 9.83 1.15 5.34
CA CYS A 284 10.49 0.58 6.51
C CYS A 284 9.88 -0.76 6.95
N VAL A 285 10.68 -1.56 7.63
CA VAL A 285 10.27 -2.69 8.45
C VAL A 285 10.96 -2.52 9.79
N LEU A 286 10.28 -1.94 10.76
CA LEU A 286 10.85 -1.56 12.06
C LEU A 286 10.13 -2.27 13.20
N TYR A 287 10.92 -2.84 14.10
CA TYR A 287 10.47 -3.48 15.34
C TYR A 287 10.80 -2.58 16.50
N VAL A 288 9.79 -2.31 17.31
CA VAL A 288 9.89 -1.56 18.56
C VAL A 288 9.71 -2.54 19.71
N GLU A 289 10.75 -2.70 20.49
CA GLU A 289 10.75 -3.54 21.69
C GLU A 289 10.62 -2.66 22.93
N LEU A 290 9.60 -2.96 23.71
CA LEU A 290 9.28 -2.25 24.95
C LEU A 290 8.84 -3.24 26.03
N SER A 291 8.95 -2.86 27.29
CA SER A 291 8.27 -3.58 28.36
C SER A 291 6.76 -3.64 28.07
N CYS A 292 6.15 -4.82 28.24
CA CYS A 292 4.70 -4.97 28.05
C CYS A 292 3.88 -3.99 28.91
N ALA A 293 4.34 -3.62 30.10
CA ALA A 293 3.72 -2.63 30.96
C ALA A 293 3.81 -1.19 30.43
N ALA A 294 4.68 -0.92 29.43
CA ALA A 294 4.82 0.41 28.81
C ALA A 294 3.93 0.61 27.57
N VAL A 295 3.13 -0.40 27.20
CA VAL A 295 2.29 -0.39 26.00
C VAL A 295 0.89 -0.87 26.33
N ASP A 296 -0.10 -0.02 26.15
CA ASP A 296 -1.50 -0.44 26.16
C ASP A 296 -1.93 -0.88 24.75
N VAL A 297 -2.16 -2.17 24.58
CA VAL A 297 -2.63 -2.80 23.33
C VAL A 297 -4.15 -2.94 23.27
N ASN A 298 -4.86 -2.62 24.36
CA ASN A 298 -6.31 -2.75 24.46
C ASN A 298 -7.05 -1.46 24.04
N VAL A 299 -6.60 -0.78 23.02
CA VAL A 299 -7.14 0.49 22.54
C VAL A 299 -8.19 0.29 21.43
N HIS A 300 -7.94 -0.64 20.51
CA HIS A 300 -8.77 -0.88 19.33
C HIS A 300 -9.18 -2.36 19.23
N PRO A 301 -10.42 -2.71 18.80
CA PRO A 301 -10.83 -4.10 18.65
C PRO A 301 -9.89 -4.94 17.79
N ALA A 302 -9.44 -4.41 16.65
CA ALA A 302 -8.48 -5.07 15.76
C ALA A 302 -7.02 -5.03 16.28
N LYS A 303 -6.75 -4.43 17.43
CA LYS A 303 -5.43 -4.32 18.06
C LYS A 303 -4.35 -3.70 17.15
N THR A 304 -4.75 -2.88 16.20
CA THR A 304 -3.83 -2.22 15.25
C THR A 304 -3.29 -0.90 15.77
N GLU A 305 -3.90 -0.35 16.80
CA GLU A 305 -3.47 0.88 17.46
C GLU A 305 -3.06 0.56 18.89
N VAL A 306 -1.98 1.17 19.34
CA VAL A 306 -1.46 1.03 20.69
C VAL A 306 -1.21 2.41 21.29
N LYS A 307 -1.27 2.52 22.61
CA LYS A 307 -0.83 3.72 23.35
C LYS A 307 0.46 3.40 24.06
N PHE A 308 1.44 4.26 23.89
CA PHE A 308 2.71 4.18 24.59
C PHE A 308 2.66 5.03 25.86
N THR A 309 3.11 4.51 26.98
CA THR A 309 3.24 5.28 28.23
C THR A 309 4.24 6.43 28.04
N HIS A 310 5.33 6.19 27.30
CA HIS A 310 6.35 7.15 26.96
C HIS A 310 6.50 7.29 25.44
N GLU A 311 5.54 7.97 24.80
CA GLU A 311 5.51 8.11 23.33
C GLU A 311 6.77 8.81 22.80
N ARG A 312 7.34 9.77 23.59
CA ARG A 312 8.56 10.48 23.22
C ARG A 312 9.77 9.56 23.12
N ALA A 313 9.93 8.60 24.02
CA ALA A 313 11.03 7.64 24.00
C ALA A 313 10.99 6.80 22.70
N VAL A 314 9.79 6.35 22.32
CA VAL A 314 9.58 5.57 21.09
C VAL A 314 9.84 6.43 19.85
N PHE A 315 9.38 7.67 19.86
CA PHE A 315 9.66 8.64 18.79
C PHE A 315 11.17 8.88 18.63
N ASP A 316 11.86 9.18 19.74
CA ASP A 316 13.28 9.50 19.74
C ASP A 316 14.12 8.27 19.31
N ALA A 317 13.76 7.05 19.73
CA ALA A 317 14.43 5.81 19.29
C ALA A 317 14.34 5.61 17.77
N VAL A 318 13.16 5.81 17.17
CA VAL A 318 12.99 5.71 15.70
C VAL A 318 13.70 6.84 14.98
N TYR A 319 13.55 8.08 15.46
CA TYR A 319 14.14 9.25 14.81
C TYR A 319 15.67 9.19 14.78
N TYR A 320 16.30 8.96 15.94
CA TYR A 320 17.76 8.90 16.01
C TYR A 320 18.34 7.66 15.35
N GLY A 321 17.66 6.50 15.45
CA GLY A 321 18.05 5.28 14.75
C GLY A 321 18.03 5.45 13.23
N ALA A 322 16.94 5.98 12.69
CA ALA A 322 16.83 6.24 11.25
C ALA A 322 17.84 7.30 10.78
N ARG A 323 18.05 8.35 11.57
CA ARG A 323 19.04 9.37 11.24
C ARG A 323 20.46 8.83 11.23
N ALA A 324 20.84 8.02 12.22
CA ALA A 324 22.15 7.37 12.27
C ALA A 324 22.39 6.45 11.06
N ALA A 325 21.37 5.67 10.65
CA ALA A 325 21.45 4.82 9.47
C ALA A 325 21.66 5.63 8.18
N LEU A 326 20.95 6.75 8.02
CA LEU A 326 21.10 7.65 6.87
C LEU A 326 22.45 8.39 6.85
N GLU A 327 23.02 8.71 8.01
CA GLU A 327 24.35 9.32 8.11
C GLU A 327 25.44 8.30 7.80
N ALA A 328 25.28 7.04 8.21
CA ALA A 328 26.21 5.96 7.89
C ALA A 328 26.26 5.66 6.38
N GLU A 329 25.13 5.74 5.66
CA GLU A 329 25.10 5.60 4.19
C GLU A 329 25.91 6.72 3.49
N LYS A 330 25.82 7.95 4.00
CA LYS A 330 26.50 9.12 3.44
C LYS A 330 28.00 9.17 3.74
N ALA A 331 28.46 8.40 4.74
CA ALA A 331 29.88 8.37 5.06
C ALA A 331 30.65 7.78 3.88
N PRO A 332 31.59 8.54 3.24
CA PRO A 332 32.45 7.94 2.23
C PRO A 332 33.13 6.75 2.88
N VAL A 333 33.15 5.60 2.19
CA VAL A 333 33.95 4.44 2.60
C VAL A 333 35.41 4.85 2.50
N THR A 334 35.87 5.59 3.49
CA THR A 334 37.28 5.86 3.69
C THR A 334 37.88 4.57 4.22
N THR A 335 38.14 3.63 3.34
CA THR A 335 39.16 2.65 3.61
C THR A 335 40.42 3.47 3.82
N LEU A 336 40.72 3.78 5.07
CA LEU A 336 42.08 4.07 5.52
C LEU A 336 42.87 2.79 5.25
N ALA A 337 43.18 2.54 3.96
CA ALA A 337 44.34 1.78 3.61
C ALA A 337 45.46 2.52 4.32
N LYS A 338 45.93 1.96 5.45
CA LYS A 338 47.11 2.36 6.17
C LYS A 338 48.18 2.55 5.10
N ALA A 339 48.40 3.79 4.70
CA ALA A 339 49.41 4.12 3.73
C ALA A 339 50.70 3.61 4.35
N ALA A 340 51.17 2.45 3.89
CA ALA A 340 52.50 2.00 4.14
C ALA A 340 53.39 3.16 3.72
N ALA A 341 54.11 3.70 4.68
CA ALA A 341 55.00 4.83 4.51
C ALA A 341 55.85 4.56 3.27
N ARG A 342 55.64 5.33 2.22
CA ARG A 342 56.48 5.33 1.05
C ARG A 342 57.88 5.75 1.52
N PRO A 343 58.94 4.93 1.35
CA PRO A 343 60.29 5.34 1.69
C PRO A 343 60.63 6.60 0.87
N ALA A 344 61.22 7.58 1.54
CA ALA A 344 61.64 8.84 0.95
C ALA A 344 62.50 8.58 -0.28
N PRO A 345 62.37 9.35 -1.37
CA PRO A 345 63.23 9.20 -2.55
C PRO A 345 64.68 9.53 -2.19
N ALA A 346 65.57 8.57 -2.47
CA ALA A 346 67.04 8.78 -2.35
C ALA A 346 67.50 9.95 -3.27
N PRO A 347 68.53 10.71 -2.87
CA PRO A 347 68.96 11.85 -3.63
C PRO A 347 69.49 11.40 -4.99
N LYS A 348 69.16 12.19 -6.02
CA LYS A 348 69.60 12.00 -7.42
C LYS A 348 71.12 12.15 -7.50
N ALA A 349 71.82 11.07 -7.92
CA ALA A 349 73.22 11.16 -8.36
C ALA A 349 73.24 11.62 -9.82
N ASP A 350 74.20 12.49 -10.12
CA ASP A 350 74.44 13.09 -11.42
C ASP A 350 74.77 12.04 -12.49
N PRO A 351 74.44 12.29 -13.76
CA PRO A 351 74.77 11.39 -14.88
C PRO A 351 76.13 11.68 -15.45
N PHE A 352 76.79 10.64 -15.78
CA PHE A 352 77.91 10.56 -16.75
C PHE A 352 79.13 9.80 -16.26
N VAL A 353 79.19 8.47 -16.56
CA VAL A 353 80.38 7.78 -17.08
C VAL A 353 79.91 6.51 -17.83
N PRO A 354 80.27 6.28 -19.08
CA PRO A 354 79.93 5.09 -19.84
C PRO A 354 80.86 3.91 -19.52
N ALA A 355 80.36 2.75 -19.17
CA ALA A 355 81.16 1.51 -19.07
C ALA A 355 80.54 0.40 -19.95
N ALA A 356 81.42 -0.33 -20.58
CA ALA A 356 81.31 -1.31 -21.65
C ALA A 356 80.39 -2.54 -21.32
N PRO A 357 79.95 -3.25 -22.37
CA PRO A 357 78.91 -4.30 -22.23
C PRO A 357 79.49 -5.61 -21.68
N LYS A 358 78.79 -6.19 -20.67
CA LYS A 358 78.99 -7.55 -20.24
C LYS A 358 77.83 -8.43 -20.69
N ALA A 359 78.21 -9.62 -21.17
CA ALA A 359 77.39 -10.66 -21.78
C ALA A 359 76.15 -11.07 -20.96
N ALA A 360 75.08 -11.36 -21.66
CA ALA A 360 73.85 -11.90 -21.14
C ALA A 360 73.95 -13.35 -20.65
N PRO A 361 73.37 -13.73 -19.53
CA PRO A 361 73.12 -15.13 -19.21
C PRO A 361 71.75 -15.59 -19.77
N ALA A 362 71.74 -16.85 -20.22
CA ALA A 362 70.65 -17.55 -20.90
C ALA A 362 69.31 -17.59 -20.09
N ALA A 363 68.22 -17.47 -20.79
CA ALA A 363 66.86 -17.61 -20.28
C ALA A 363 66.57 -19.08 -19.88
N PRO A 364 65.83 -19.34 -18.80
CA PRO A 364 65.32 -20.67 -18.50
C PRO A 364 64.06 -20.94 -19.36
N ALA A 365 64.01 -22.22 -19.84
CA ALA A 365 62.98 -22.73 -20.72
C ALA A 365 61.57 -22.68 -20.09
N ALA A 366 60.58 -22.27 -20.89
CA ALA A 366 59.16 -22.32 -20.56
C ALA A 366 58.65 -23.78 -20.53
N PRO A 367 57.71 -24.11 -19.61
CA PRO A 367 57.09 -25.44 -19.62
C PRO A 367 56.07 -25.53 -20.79
N ALA A 368 56.15 -26.69 -21.47
CA ALA A 368 55.33 -27.06 -22.59
C ALA A 368 53.82 -27.17 -22.19
N PHE A 369 52.97 -26.42 -22.88
CA PHE A 369 51.54 -26.63 -22.82
C PHE A 369 51.15 -27.88 -23.62
N SER A 370 50.50 -28.85 -22.97
CA SER A 370 49.82 -29.96 -23.63
C SER A 370 48.49 -29.46 -24.24
N PRO A 371 48.13 -29.90 -25.45
CA PRO A 371 46.94 -29.42 -26.11
C PRO A 371 45.65 -30.02 -25.47
N ALA A 372 44.64 -29.17 -25.29
CA ALA A 372 43.33 -29.53 -24.85
C ALA A 372 42.66 -30.57 -25.77
N ARG A 373 42.10 -31.60 -25.19
CA ARG A 373 41.27 -32.57 -25.88
C ARG A 373 40.01 -31.85 -26.41
N THR A 374 39.87 -31.83 -27.73
CA THR A 374 38.63 -31.54 -28.44
C THR A 374 37.62 -32.63 -28.19
N TYR A 375 36.51 -32.26 -27.55
CA TYR A 375 35.32 -33.10 -27.47
C TYR A 375 34.57 -33.00 -28.79
N ALA A 376 34.49 -34.11 -29.53
CA ALA A 376 33.59 -34.26 -30.65
C ALA A 376 32.16 -34.57 -30.13
N PRO A 377 31.09 -34.00 -30.72
CA PRO A 377 29.73 -34.37 -30.35
C PRO A 377 29.40 -35.77 -30.85
N ALA A 378 28.93 -36.63 -29.98
CA ALA A 378 28.39 -37.96 -30.31
C ALA A 378 27.05 -37.79 -31.04
N ALA A 379 26.89 -38.48 -32.14
CA ALA A 379 25.64 -38.61 -32.89
C ALA A 379 24.59 -39.37 -32.07
N PRO A 380 23.29 -39.06 -32.18
CA PRO A 380 22.24 -39.79 -31.48
C PRO A 380 22.02 -41.15 -32.14
N ALA A 381 22.07 -42.20 -31.33
CA ALA A 381 21.63 -43.53 -31.74
C ALA A 381 20.11 -43.55 -31.82
N GLU A 382 19.58 -43.93 -32.95
CA GLU A 382 18.19 -44.31 -33.18
C GLU A 382 17.90 -45.59 -32.41
N GLU A 383 17.05 -45.50 -31.38
CA GLU A 383 16.43 -46.67 -30.77
C GLU A 383 14.92 -46.59 -31.03
N THR A 384 14.51 -47.29 -32.05
CA THR A 384 13.11 -47.56 -32.42
C THR A 384 12.52 -48.53 -31.42
N ALA A 385 11.78 -48.01 -30.42
CA ALA A 385 10.87 -48.82 -29.62
C ALA A 385 9.43 -48.42 -29.92
N ALA A 386 8.75 -49.26 -30.65
CA ALA A 386 7.33 -49.18 -30.93
C ALA A 386 6.52 -49.34 -29.63
N LEU A 387 5.95 -48.28 -29.12
CA LEU A 387 4.93 -48.31 -28.08
C LEU A 387 3.56 -48.11 -28.73
N ARG A 388 2.79 -49.20 -28.67
CA ARG A 388 1.39 -49.30 -29.10
C ARG A 388 0.54 -48.33 -28.30
N SER A 389 -0.17 -47.47 -28.99
CA SER A 389 -1.26 -46.63 -28.43
C SER A 389 -2.43 -47.52 -27.99
N PRO A 390 -2.97 -47.31 -26.79
CA PRO A 390 -4.28 -47.86 -26.45
C PRO A 390 -5.38 -47.01 -27.10
N THR A 391 -6.26 -47.69 -27.79
CA THR A 391 -7.51 -47.21 -28.39
C THR A 391 -8.34 -46.38 -27.43
N ALA A 392 -8.72 -45.18 -27.87
CA ALA A 392 -9.71 -44.34 -27.22
C ALA A 392 -11.07 -45.02 -27.17
N SER A 393 -11.51 -45.40 -25.98
CA SER A 393 -12.89 -45.77 -25.72
C SER A 393 -13.72 -44.50 -25.60
N ALA A 394 -14.66 -44.32 -26.48
CA ALA A 394 -15.60 -43.22 -26.50
C ALA A 394 -16.53 -43.29 -25.27
N PHE A 395 -16.33 -42.39 -24.31
CA PHE A 395 -17.36 -42.09 -23.34
C PHE A 395 -18.32 -41.06 -23.94
N ALA A 396 -19.54 -41.51 -24.21
CA ALA A 396 -20.67 -40.68 -24.59
C ALA A 396 -21.07 -39.79 -23.40
N VAL A 397 -20.98 -38.50 -23.61
CA VAL A 397 -21.51 -37.48 -22.67
C VAL A 397 -23.04 -37.46 -22.81
N PRO A 398 -23.84 -37.69 -21.78
CA PRO A 398 -25.30 -37.54 -21.88
C PRO A 398 -25.63 -36.03 -22.03
N ARG A 399 -26.35 -35.71 -23.11
CA ARG A 399 -26.96 -34.41 -23.33
C ARG A 399 -28.00 -34.17 -22.24
N VAL A 400 -27.74 -33.21 -21.36
CA VAL A 400 -28.75 -32.68 -20.47
C VAL A 400 -29.62 -31.70 -21.25
N THR A 401 -30.88 -32.07 -21.46
CA THR A 401 -31.91 -31.16 -21.96
C THR A 401 -32.26 -30.14 -20.88
N PRO A 402 -32.34 -28.84 -21.17
CA PRO A 402 -32.79 -27.85 -20.19
C PRO A 402 -34.26 -28.06 -19.86
N PRO A 403 -34.65 -27.83 -18.59
CA PRO A 403 -36.06 -27.94 -18.18
C PRO A 403 -36.90 -26.82 -18.84
N PRO A 404 -38.20 -27.03 -19.02
CA PRO A 404 -39.10 -26.08 -19.66
C PRO A 404 -39.26 -24.83 -18.78
N VAL A 405 -39.14 -23.67 -19.41
CA VAL A 405 -39.41 -22.36 -18.77
C VAL A 405 -40.91 -22.25 -18.53
N PHE A 406 -41.36 -22.33 -17.27
CA PHE A 406 -42.70 -21.96 -16.89
C PHE A 406 -42.81 -20.44 -16.84
N SER A 407 -43.51 -19.85 -17.81
CA SER A 407 -43.95 -18.46 -17.76
C SER A 407 -45.11 -18.35 -16.80
N ALA A 408 -44.91 -17.73 -15.64
CA ALA A 408 -45.99 -17.36 -14.75
C ALA A 408 -46.70 -16.10 -15.29
N PRO A 409 -48.04 -16.02 -15.23
CA PRO A 409 -48.77 -14.86 -15.69
C PRO A 409 -48.53 -13.66 -14.74
N VAL A 410 -48.17 -12.54 -15.35
CA VAL A 410 -48.06 -11.25 -14.65
C VAL A 410 -49.44 -10.72 -14.37
N HIS A 411 -49.85 -10.71 -13.09
CA HIS A 411 -51.01 -9.95 -12.67
C HIS A 411 -50.62 -8.49 -12.44
N PRO A 412 -51.37 -7.52 -12.97
CA PRO A 412 -51.12 -6.10 -12.69
C PRO A 412 -51.50 -5.78 -11.23
N MET A 413 -50.57 -5.29 -10.45
CA MET A 413 -50.83 -4.71 -9.13
C MET A 413 -51.56 -3.36 -9.30
N PRO A 414 -52.59 -3.07 -8.49
CA PRO A 414 -53.24 -1.77 -8.49
C PRO A 414 -52.31 -0.72 -7.88
N ALA A 415 -52.27 0.45 -8.54
CA ALA A 415 -51.52 1.63 -8.12
C ALA A 415 -52.07 2.13 -6.76
N THR A 416 -51.18 2.21 -5.78
CA THR A 416 -51.42 2.89 -4.51
C THR A 416 -51.35 4.40 -4.72
N PRO A 417 -52.32 5.21 -4.27
CA PRO A 417 -52.22 6.66 -4.39
C PRO A 417 -51.15 7.24 -3.47
N ALA A 418 -50.37 8.15 -4.02
CA ALA A 418 -49.37 8.92 -3.31
C ALA A 418 -49.99 9.76 -2.19
N ALA A 419 -49.45 9.63 -0.98
CA ALA A 419 -49.78 10.51 0.14
C ALA A 419 -49.17 11.91 -0.11
N PRO A 420 -49.82 13.01 0.25
CA PRO A 420 -49.28 14.34 0.05
C PRO A 420 -48.18 14.67 1.06
N GLU A 421 -47.11 15.23 0.57
CA GLU A 421 -46.05 15.84 1.40
C GLU A 421 -46.62 17.04 2.19
N PRO A 422 -46.19 17.25 3.44
CA PRO A 422 -46.58 18.41 4.20
C PRO A 422 -45.83 19.66 3.68
N ALA A 423 -46.56 20.61 3.17
CA ALA A 423 -46.08 21.91 2.78
C ALA A 423 -45.55 22.68 3.99
N MET A 424 -44.32 23.14 3.94
CA MET A 424 -43.79 24.15 4.86
C MET A 424 -44.33 25.53 4.54
N PRO A 425 -44.70 26.37 5.53
CA PRO A 425 -45.26 27.67 5.27
C PRO A 425 -44.20 28.65 4.72
N ALA A 426 -44.51 29.22 3.57
CA ALA A 426 -43.76 30.31 2.98
C ALA A 426 -43.90 31.56 3.83
N ALA A 427 -42.77 32.13 4.26
CA ALA A 427 -42.76 33.44 4.87
C ALA A 427 -43.11 34.51 3.79
N GLN A 428 -44.23 35.20 4.00
CA GLN A 428 -44.61 36.34 3.18
C GLN A 428 -43.70 37.53 3.47
N ILE A 429 -42.86 37.88 2.49
CA ILE A 429 -42.18 39.19 2.45
C ILE A 429 -43.17 40.17 1.88
N VAL A 430 -43.65 41.11 2.72
CA VAL A 430 -44.43 42.25 2.32
C VAL A 430 -43.53 43.19 1.53
N GLN A 431 -43.68 43.24 0.22
CA GLN A 431 -43.11 44.30 -0.62
C GLN A 431 -44.08 45.49 -0.63
N THR A 432 -43.68 46.56 0.04
CA THR A 432 -44.31 47.88 -0.12
C THR A 432 -43.88 48.43 -1.46
N ALA A 433 -44.82 48.51 -2.39
CA ALA A 433 -44.64 49.20 -3.67
C ALA A 433 -44.55 50.71 -3.42
N ILE A 434 -43.45 51.32 -3.78
CA ILE A 434 -43.33 52.76 -4.02
C ILE A 434 -43.28 52.91 -5.54
N GLU A 435 -44.34 53.51 -6.13
CA GLU A 435 -44.34 53.98 -7.53
C GLU A 435 -43.33 55.11 -7.63
N PRO A 436 -42.41 55.10 -8.60
CA PRO A 436 -41.75 56.34 -9.06
C PRO A 436 -42.40 56.86 -10.34
N GLU A 437 -42.69 58.12 -10.32
CA GLU A 437 -43.09 58.92 -11.46
C GLU A 437 -42.13 58.80 -12.67
N ALA A 438 -42.73 58.72 -13.85
CA ALA A 438 -42.01 58.59 -15.10
C ALA A 438 -41.34 59.95 -15.49
N GLU A 439 -39.99 59.98 -15.37
CA GLU A 439 -39.16 60.90 -16.13
C GLU A 439 -38.47 60.15 -17.26
N THR A 440 -38.73 60.58 -18.49
CA THR A 440 -38.05 60.08 -19.70
C THR A 440 -36.58 60.48 -19.70
N PRO A 441 -35.62 59.54 -19.73
CA PRO A 441 -34.24 59.92 -19.98
C PRO A 441 -33.93 59.86 -21.48
N SER A 442 -33.34 60.96 -21.96
CA SER A 442 -32.59 61.10 -23.21
C SER A 442 -31.56 59.96 -23.38
N PRO A 443 -31.22 59.52 -24.59
CA PRO A 443 -30.27 58.47 -24.82
C PRO A 443 -28.88 58.96 -24.46
N LEU A 444 -28.39 58.46 -23.25
CA LEU A 444 -26.97 58.50 -22.90
C LEU A 444 -26.28 57.35 -23.62
N GLU A 445 -25.29 57.70 -24.42
CA GLU A 445 -24.31 56.76 -25.00
C GLU A 445 -23.84 55.77 -23.97
N SER A 446 -23.98 54.51 -24.31
CA SER A 446 -23.38 53.39 -23.56
C SER A 446 -21.86 53.54 -23.59
N ALA A 447 -21.31 54.12 -22.54
CA ALA A 447 -19.87 54.06 -22.30
C ALA A 447 -19.48 52.59 -22.08
N ALA A 448 -18.61 52.07 -22.92
CA ALA A 448 -17.98 50.77 -22.74
C ALA A 448 -17.36 50.69 -21.33
N PRO A 449 -17.42 49.54 -20.62
CA PRO A 449 -16.79 49.41 -19.33
C PRO A 449 -15.31 49.80 -19.44
N PRO A 450 -14.73 50.48 -18.44
CA PRO A 450 -13.33 50.90 -18.48
C PRO A 450 -12.46 49.69 -18.71
N ALA A 451 -11.59 49.74 -19.72
CA ALA A 451 -10.66 48.67 -20.03
C ALA A 451 -9.83 48.34 -18.76
N GLU A 452 -9.87 47.07 -18.34
CA GLU A 452 -9.06 46.62 -17.23
C GLU A 452 -7.58 46.97 -17.47
N PRO A 453 -6.86 47.43 -16.45
CA PRO A 453 -5.44 47.76 -16.61
C PRO A 453 -4.67 46.50 -17.04
N PRO A 454 -3.73 46.63 -17.98
CA PRO A 454 -2.94 45.51 -18.45
C PRO A 454 -2.13 44.92 -17.28
N ALA A 455 -2.11 43.57 -17.21
CA ALA A 455 -1.25 42.85 -16.25
C ALA A 455 0.22 42.97 -16.68
N ARG A 456 1.11 43.27 -15.74
CA ARG A 456 2.55 43.39 -15.96
C ARG A 456 3.28 42.33 -15.17
N LEU A 457 4.00 41.45 -15.83
CA LEU A 457 4.91 40.51 -15.18
C LEU A 457 6.07 41.30 -14.56
N ILE A 458 6.24 41.20 -13.23
CA ILE A 458 7.35 41.80 -12.49
C ILE A 458 8.57 40.86 -12.52
N GLY A 459 8.35 39.56 -12.36
CA GLY A 459 9.40 38.55 -12.37
C GLY A 459 9.03 37.32 -11.52
N GLU A 460 10.05 36.54 -11.20
CA GLU A 460 9.95 35.32 -10.40
C GLU A 460 10.61 35.52 -9.03
N ALA A 461 9.95 35.09 -7.96
CA ALA A 461 10.49 35.08 -6.60
C ALA A 461 10.72 33.66 -6.11
N MET A 462 11.91 33.41 -5.50
CA MET A 462 12.28 32.12 -4.89
C MET A 462 12.18 30.94 -5.86
N HIS A 463 12.27 31.16 -7.17
CA HIS A 463 12.02 30.14 -8.21
C HIS A 463 10.74 29.31 -7.98
N THR A 464 9.72 29.92 -7.36
CA THR A 464 8.47 29.28 -6.97
C THR A 464 7.25 30.14 -7.32
N TYR A 465 7.35 31.46 -7.14
CA TYR A 465 6.21 32.35 -7.29
C TYR A 465 6.43 33.34 -8.42
N ILE A 466 5.40 33.50 -9.27
CA ILE A 466 5.36 34.54 -10.29
C ILE A 466 4.71 35.78 -9.67
N LEU A 467 5.33 36.95 -9.86
CA LEU A 467 4.83 38.24 -9.39
C LEU A 467 4.27 39.02 -10.56
N VAL A 468 2.98 39.40 -10.46
CA VAL A 468 2.27 40.15 -11.47
C VAL A 468 1.62 41.39 -10.85
N GLU A 469 1.81 42.54 -11.45
CA GLU A 469 1.12 43.77 -11.10
C GLU A 469 -0.08 44.01 -12.06
N LYS A 470 -1.27 44.21 -11.50
CA LYS A 470 -2.47 44.52 -12.25
C LYS A 470 -3.17 45.73 -11.57
N GLY A 471 -2.98 46.92 -12.11
CA GLY A 471 -3.48 48.15 -11.49
C GLY A 471 -2.89 48.39 -10.10
N GLU A 472 -3.73 48.48 -9.07
CA GLU A 472 -3.28 48.66 -7.66
C GLU A 472 -3.20 47.33 -6.90
N THR A 473 -3.09 46.22 -7.60
CA THR A 473 -3.00 44.89 -6.99
C THR A 473 -1.72 44.17 -7.39
N LEU A 474 -1.11 43.49 -6.42
CA LEU A 474 -0.02 42.55 -6.63
C LEU A 474 -0.58 41.12 -6.54
N ILE A 475 -0.39 40.35 -7.60
CA ILE A 475 -0.82 38.96 -7.68
C ILE A 475 0.42 38.09 -7.55
N LEU A 476 0.41 37.21 -6.54
CA LEU A 476 1.42 36.16 -6.36
C LEU A 476 0.85 34.84 -6.87
N ILE A 477 1.48 34.25 -7.86
CA ILE A 477 1.01 33.02 -8.51
C ILE A 477 2.00 31.91 -8.16
N ASP A 478 1.51 30.79 -7.63
CA ASP A 478 2.28 29.56 -7.49
C ASP A 478 2.43 28.92 -8.88
N LYS A 479 3.66 29.00 -9.45
CA LYS A 479 3.91 28.51 -10.81
C LYS A 479 3.68 27.01 -10.97
N HIS A 480 3.97 26.22 -9.92
CA HIS A 480 3.75 24.78 -9.92
C HIS A 480 2.24 24.48 -9.98
N ALA A 481 1.47 25.07 -9.07
CA ALA A 481 0.03 24.90 -9.03
C ALA A 481 -0.69 25.39 -10.30
N ALA A 482 -0.20 26.48 -10.91
CA ALA A 482 -0.70 26.98 -12.18
C ALA A 482 -0.43 26.01 -13.33
N HIS A 483 0.81 25.54 -13.46
CA HIS A 483 1.22 24.63 -14.52
C HIS A 483 0.55 23.25 -14.38
N GLU A 484 0.40 22.74 -13.16
CA GLU A 484 -0.33 21.52 -12.85
C GLU A 484 -1.77 21.60 -13.37
N ARG A 485 -2.46 22.71 -13.12
CA ARG A 485 -3.85 22.90 -13.57
C ARG A 485 -3.94 22.98 -15.09
N ILE A 486 -3.08 23.75 -15.73
CA ILE A 486 -3.06 23.88 -17.20
C ILE A 486 -2.80 22.53 -17.86
N ASN A 487 -1.84 21.75 -17.33
CA ASN A 487 -1.55 20.41 -17.83
C ASN A 487 -2.75 19.47 -17.65
N PHE A 488 -3.39 19.50 -16.48
CA PHE A 488 -4.59 18.69 -16.23
C PHE A 488 -5.72 19.02 -17.19
N ASP A 489 -6.05 20.30 -17.36
CA ASP A 489 -7.14 20.71 -18.25
C ASP A 489 -6.84 20.36 -19.71
N ARG A 490 -5.59 20.50 -20.16
CA ARG A 490 -5.14 20.07 -21.50
C ARG A 490 -5.29 18.58 -21.71
N LEU A 491 -4.85 17.76 -20.74
CA LEU A 491 -4.96 16.31 -20.81
C LEU A 491 -6.42 15.85 -20.77
N ARG A 492 -7.25 16.49 -19.96
CA ARG A 492 -8.69 16.19 -19.86
C ARG A 492 -9.48 16.52 -21.11
N GLN A 493 -9.10 17.56 -21.82
CA GLN A 493 -9.75 17.99 -23.09
C GLN A 493 -9.32 17.15 -24.28
N SER A 494 -8.28 16.32 -24.16
CA SER A 494 -7.83 15.42 -25.23
C SER A 494 -8.86 14.32 -25.45
N PRO A 495 -9.52 14.25 -26.61
CA PRO A 495 -10.64 13.33 -26.85
C PRO A 495 -10.22 11.89 -27.17
N ALA A 496 -8.95 11.63 -27.40
CA ALA A 496 -8.38 10.36 -27.79
C ALA A 496 -7.30 9.90 -26.81
N ASP A 497 -6.72 8.74 -27.04
CA ASP A 497 -5.60 8.19 -26.31
C ASP A 497 -4.49 9.22 -26.13
N ILE A 498 -3.97 9.31 -24.92
CA ILE A 498 -2.86 10.21 -24.63
C ILE A 498 -1.61 9.66 -25.33
N PRO A 499 -0.84 10.48 -26.05
CA PRO A 499 0.38 10.02 -26.70
C PRO A 499 1.32 9.38 -25.70
N SER A 500 1.75 8.14 -26.00
CA SER A 500 2.74 7.43 -25.22
C SER A 500 4.13 7.67 -25.80
N GLN A 501 5.13 7.86 -24.93
CA GLN A 501 6.54 7.79 -25.30
C GLN A 501 7.13 6.46 -24.85
N THR A 502 7.86 5.80 -25.73
CA THR A 502 8.58 4.57 -25.40
C THR A 502 9.83 4.92 -24.56
N LEU A 503 10.00 4.25 -23.45
CA LEU A 503 11.20 4.40 -22.63
C LEU A 503 12.40 3.76 -23.32
N LEU A 504 13.53 4.47 -23.34
CA LEU A 504 14.77 3.97 -23.92
C LEU A 504 15.25 2.72 -23.17
N GLU A 505 15.10 2.70 -21.85
CA GLU A 505 15.36 1.57 -20.98
C GLU A 505 14.05 1.18 -20.29
N PRO A 506 13.53 -0.04 -20.51
CA PRO A 506 12.33 -0.52 -19.84
C PRO A 506 12.53 -0.61 -18.32
N LEU A 507 11.56 -0.14 -17.56
CA LEU A 507 11.65 -0.10 -16.11
C LEU A 507 10.91 -1.29 -15.49
N PRO A 508 11.60 -2.13 -14.70
CA PRO A 508 10.94 -3.20 -13.95
C PRO A 508 10.10 -2.60 -12.83
N PHE A 509 8.88 -3.10 -12.66
CA PHE A 509 7.95 -2.74 -11.61
C PHE A 509 7.41 -3.98 -10.92
N THR A 510 7.72 -4.12 -9.63
CA THR A 510 7.21 -5.21 -8.79
C THR A 510 6.16 -4.64 -7.84
N PRO A 511 4.86 -4.66 -8.22
CA PRO A 511 3.78 -4.18 -7.37
C PRO A 511 3.58 -5.11 -6.18
N ASP A 512 3.03 -4.57 -5.07
CA ASP A 512 2.48 -5.43 -4.03
C ASP A 512 1.21 -6.15 -4.54
N ALA A 513 0.71 -7.16 -3.79
CA ALA A 513 -0.44 -7.94 -4.22
C ALA A 513 -1.70 -7.09 -4.46
N SER A 514 -1.86 -5.97 -3.74
CA SER A 514 -2.98 -5.04 -3.91
C SER A 514 -2.79 -4.13 -5.12
N ASP A 515 -1.57 -3.72 -5.41
CA ASP A 515 -1.25 -2.91 -6.59
C ASP A 515 -1.32 -3.75 -7.88
N ALA A 516 -0.90 -5.02 -7.82
CA ALA A 516 -1.05 -5.94 -8.94
C ALA A 516 -2.53 -6.12 -9.33
N ASP A 517 -3.42 -6.20 -8.34
CA ASP A 517 -4.86 -6.27 -8.59
C ASP A 517 -5.41 -4.99 -9.23
N VAL A 518 -4.93 -3.81 -8.80
CA VAL A 518 -5.27 -2.52 -9.43
C VAL A 518 -4.81 -2.47 -10.88
N LEU A 519 -3.56 -2.85 -11.15
CA LEU A 519 -3.01 -2.86 -12.51
C LEU A 519 -3.79 -3.78 -13.45
N GLN A 520 -4.19 -4.95 -12.96
CA GLN A 520 -4.97 -5.89 -13.74
C GLN A 520 -6.41 -5.40 -13.96
N GLN A 521 -7.01 -4.70 -12.97
CA GLN A 521 -8.38 -4.16 -13.06
C GLN A 521 -8.47 -2.95 -13.99
N TYR A 522 -7.47 -2.06 -13.95
CA TYR A 522 -7.48 -0.78 -14.65
C TYR A 522 -6.42 -0.70 -15.75
N GLY A 523 -5.83 -1.83 -16.16
CA GLY A 523 -4.79 -1.89 -17.19
C GLY A 523 -5.19 -1.26 -18.51
N ASP A 524 -6.43 -1.49 -18.96
CA ASP A 524 -6.96 -0.90 -20.18
C ASP A 524 -7.03 0.63 -20.09
N VAL A 525 -7.50 1.18 -18.95
CA VAL A 525 -7.56 2.62 -18.72
C VAL A 525 -6.15 3.23 -18.66
N LEU A 526 -5.20 2.55 -18.04
CA LEU A 526 -3.81 2.99 -18.01
C LEU A 526 -3.18 2.98 -19.41
N ALA A 527 -3.51 1.99 -20.25
CA ALA A 527 -3.05 1.93 -21.63
C ALA A 527 -3.61 3.10 -22.48
N GLU A 528 -4.90 3.42 -22.37
CA GLU A 528 -5.54 4.61 -22.98
C GLU A 528 -4.87 5.92 -22.54
N LEU A 529 -4.35 5.94 -21.31
CA LEU A 529 -3.66 7.10 -20.74
C LEU A 529 -2.15 7.13 -21.01
N GLY A 530 -1.66 6.24 -21.88
CA GLY A 530 -0.29 6.24 -22.38
C GLY A 530 0.70 5.40 -21.59
N PHE A 531 0.28 4.62 -20.58
CA PHE A 531 1.14 3.66 -19.91
C PHE A 531 1.16 2.34 -20.65
N THR A 532 2.34 1.85 -21.02
CA THR A 532 2.52 0.53 -21.63
C THR A 532 3.16 -0.40 -20.62
N LEU A 533 2.36 -1.28 -20.03
CA LEU A 533 2.78 -2.27 -19.04
C LEU A 533 2.70 -3.67 -19.66
N GLU A 534 3.79 -4.42 -19.57
CA GLU A 534 3.86 -5.82 -20.00
C GLU A 534 4.05 -6.72 -18.78
N PRO A 535 3.24 -7.78 -18.62
CA PRO A 535 3.46 -8.77 -17.57
C PRO A 535 4.83 -9.45 -17.76
N PHE A 536 5.59 -9.59 -16.68
CA PHE A 536 6.89 -10.25 -16.68
C PHE A 536 7.00 -11.16 -15.44
N GLY A 537 6.72 -12.45 -15.64
CA GLY A 537 6.68 -13.40 -14.53
C GLY A 537 5.33 -13.47 -13.82
N ARG A 538 5.31 -13.82 -12.52
CA ARG A 538 4.06 -14.05 -11.76
C ARG A 538 3.39 -12.76 -11.30
N ASN A 539 4.16 -11.81 -10.80
CA ASN A 539 3.63 -10.56 -10.22
C ASN A 539 4.42 -9.32 -10.66
N ASP A 540 5.39 -9.50 -11.57
CA ASP A 540 6.22 -8.42 -12.05
C ASP A 540 5.68 -7.86 -13.36
N TYR A 541 5.94 -6.59 -13.61
CA TYR A 541 5.61 -5.89 -14.84
C TYR A 541 6.84 -5.16 -15.37
N ILE A 542 6.87 -4.97 -16.67
CA ILE A 542 7.85 -4.09 -17.32
C ILE A 542 7.09 -2.89 -17.88
N LEU A 543 7.46 -1.71 -17.43
CA LEU A 543 6.96 -0.44 -17.96
C LEU A 543 7.80 -0.06 -19.18
N ARG A 544 7.22 -0.11 -20.37
CA ARG A 544 7.87 0.21 -21.65
C ARG A 544 7.54 1.58 -22.18
N GLY A 545 6.38 2.11 -21.83
CA GLY A 545 5.93 3.41 -22.28
C GLY A 545 5.19 4.16 -21.20
N VAL A 546 5.27 5.47 -21.26
CA VAL A 546 4.61 6.40 -20.35
C VAL A 546 3.97 7.53 -21.13
N PRO A 547 3.00 8.27 -20.55
CA PRO A 547 2.48 9.48 -21.19
C PRO A 547 3.61 10.41 -21.62
N ALA A 548 3.51 10.99 -22.83
CA ALA A 548 4.57 11.81 -23.42
C ALA A 548 4.96 13.04 -22.56
N GLN A 549 4.10 13.44 -21.63
CA GLN A 549 4.32 14.55 -20.70
C GLN A 549 5.08 14.17 -19.44
N LEU A 550 5.27 12.86 -19.19
CA LEU A 550 5.87 12.36 -17.98
C LEU A 550 7.34 11.99 -18.21
N ASP A 551 8.24 12.53 -17.40
CA ASP A 551 9.65 12.15 -17.46
C ASP A 551 9.88 10.70 -17.02
N ALA A 552 10.84 10.02 -17.63
CA ALA A 552 11.20 8.65 -17.29
C ALA A 552 11.56 8.47 -15.81
N ALA A 553 12.19 9.46 -15.19
CA ALA A 553 12.54 9.45 -13.77
C ALA A 553 11.31 9.48 -12.83
N ASP A 554 10.20 10.05 -13.29
CA ASP A 554 8.96 10.16 -12.53
C ASP A 554 7.96 9.04 -12.88
N ALA A 555 8.30 8.14 -13.82
CA ALA A 555 7.43 7.09 -14.34
C ALA A 555 6.96 6.09 -13.28
N LEU A 556 7.89 5.43 -12.59
CA LEU A 556 7.57 4.48 -11.51
C LEU A 556 6.88 5.17 -10.32
N PRO A 557 7.37 6.34 -9.84
CA PRO A 557 6.68 7.09 -8.80
C PRO A 557 5.25 7.48 -9.12
N ALA A 558 4.97 7.83 -10.38
CA ALA A 558 3.61 8.13 -10.81
C ALA A 558 2.72 6.88 -10.77
N LEU A 559 3.23 5.76 -11.27
CA LEU A 559 2.50 4.49 -11.28
C LEU A 559 2.19 3.99 -9.86
N GLU A 560 3.14 4.06 -8.93
CA GLU A 560 2.94 3.72 -7.52
C GLU A 560 1.86 4.60 -6.87
N GLU A 561 1.88 5.91 -7.14
CA GLU A 561 0.90 6.85 -6.62
C GLU A 561 -0.49 6.61 -7.20
N ILE A 562 -0.60 6.33 -8.49
CA ILE A 562 -1.84 5.94 -9.16
C ILE A 562 -2.40 4.67 -8.53
N CYS A 563 -1.61 3.62 -8.36
CA CYS A 563 -2.05 2.39 -7.70
C CYS A 563 -2.56 2.65 -6.27
N ALA A 564 -1.85 3.49 -5.51
CA ALA A 564 -2.26 3.85 -4.15
C ALA A 564 -3.60 4.59 -4.11
N GLN A 565 -3.84 5.52 -5.04
CA GLN A 565 -5.09 6.28 -5.15
C GLN A 565 -6.26 5.38 -5.57
N LEU A 566 -6.06 4.53 -6.57
CA LEU A 566 -7.08 3.63 -7.09
C LEU A 566 -7.48 2.53 -6.09
N ARG A 567 -6.60 2.10 -5.20
CA ARG A 567 -6.93 1.19 -4.09
C ARG A 567 -8.01 1.74 -3.16
N HIS A 568 -8.01 3.03 -2.91
CA HIS A 568 -8.98 3.69 -2.03
C HIS A 568 -10.33 3.97 -2.70
N GLY A 569 -10.39 3.91 -4.03
CA GLY A 569 -11.54 4.26 -4.85
C GLY A 569 -12.44 3.09 -5.29
N ALA A 570 -12.76 2.15 -4.45
CA ALA A 570 -13.38 0.85 -4.77
C ALA A 570 -14.71 0.87 -5.58
N HIS A 571 -15.29 2.03 -5.88
CA HIS A 571 -16.52 2.21 -6.67
C HIS A 571 -16.45 3.43 -7.60
N MET A 572 -15.25 3.77 -8.10
CA MET A 572 -15.12 4.85 -9.06
C MET A 572 -15.59 4.37 -10.43
N ASP A 573 -16.36 5.21 -11.12
CA ASP A 573 -16.66 5.02 -12.54
C ASP A 573 -15.39 5.25 -13.40
N ALA A 574 -15.39 4.78 -14.64
CA ALA A 574 -14.23 4.87 -15.51
C ALA A 574 -13.73 6.32 -15.71
N GLN A 575 -14.65 7.31 -15.72
CA GLN A 575 -14.28 8.70 -15.86
C GLN A 575 -13.58 9.25 -14.60
N SER A 576 -14.03 8.86 -13.42
CA SER A 576 -13.38 9.24 -12.16
C SER A 576 -11.98 8.64 -12.03
N VAL A 577 -11.80 7.38 -12.47
CA VAL A 577 -10.50 6.73 -12.54
C VAL A 577 -9.57 7.47 -13.50
N ARG A 578 -10.06 7.81 -14.70
CA ARG A 578 -9.33 8.60 -15.68
C ARG A 578 -8.88 9.94 -15.10
N ASP A 579 -9.78 10.68 -14.46
CA ASP A 579 -9.48 11.98 -13.86
C ASP A 579 -8.42 11.88 -12.74
N GLU A 580 -8.44 10.82 -11.89
CA GLU A 580 -7.41 10.62 -10.86
C GLU A 580 -6.03 10.31 -11.47
N VAL A 581 -5.97 9.46 -12.49
CA VAL A 581 -4.71 9.17 -13.19
C VAL A 581 -4.17 10.45 -13.84
N LEU A 582 -5.03 11.25 -14.50
CA LEU A 582 -4.65 12.50 -15.13
C LEU A 582 -4.16 13.55 -14.13
N LYS A 583 -4.71 13.61 -12.91
CA LYS A 583 -4.21 14.49 -11.84
C LYS A 583 -2.77 14.13 -11.48
N THR A 584 -2.48 12.84 -11.29
CA THR A 584 -1.13 12.39 -10.96
C THR A 584 -0.15 12.66 -12.09
N VAL A 585 -0.52 12.38 -13.34
CA VAL A 585 0.32 12.69 -14.52
C VAL A 585 0.58 14.20 -14.62
N ALA A 586 -0.45 15.03 -14.48
CA ALA A 586 -0.31 16.48 -14.55
C ALA A 586 0.58 17.05 -13.44
N CYS A 587 0.46 16.51 -12.23
CA CYS A 587 1.30 16.90 -11.09
C CYS A 587 2.77 16.54 -11.31
N LYS A 588 3.07 15.33 -11.77
CA LYS A 588 4.46 14.91 -12.04
C LYS A 588 5.09 15.63 -13.24
N ALA A 589 4.27 15.98 -14.25
CA ALA A 589 4.68 16.73 -15.43
C ALA A 589 4.76 18.24 -15.19
N ALA A 590 4.37 18.74 -14.01
CA ALA A 590 4.40 20.17 -13.71
C ALA A 590 5.82 20.66 -13.41
N ILE A 591 6.07 21.93 -13.71
CA ILE A 591 7.32 22.62 -13.38
C ILE A 591 7.56 22.51 -11.87
N LYS A 592 8.70 21.93 -11.47
CA LYS A 592 9.02 21.74 -10.05
C LYS A 592 9.44 23.07 -9.40
N ALA A 593 9.06 23.25 -8.13
CA ALA A 593 9.52 24.41 -7.36
C ALA A 593 11.05 24.42 -7.27
N GLY A 594 11.65 25.61 -7.40
CA GLY A 594 13.10 25.78 -7.40
C GLY A 594 13.77 25.65 -8.77
N TRP A 595 13.08 25.27 -9.84
CA TRP A 595 13.63 25.25 -11.20
C TRP A 595 13.53 26.64 -11.82
N GLN A 596 14.58 27.03 -12.57
CA GLN A 596 14.49 28.21 -13.43
C GLN A 596 13.53 27.92 -14.59
N THR A 597 12.63 28.84 -14.82
CA THR A 597 11.63 28.75 -15.90
C THR A 597 11.89 29.85 -16.89
N GLU A 598 11.76 29.56 -18.17
CA GLU A 598 11.92 30.53 -19.24
C GLU A 598 10.89 31.68 -19.12
N PRO A 599 11.27 32.94 -19.38
CA PRO A 599 10.40 34.08 -19.24
C PRO A 599 9.10 33.98 -20.05
N GLU A 600 9.13 33.35 -21.21
CA GLU A 600 7.95 33.12 -22.04
C GLU A 600 6.93 32.20 -21.40
N GLU A 601 7.41 31.16 -20.68
CA GLU A 601 6.56 30.23 -19.97
C GLU A 601 5.95 30.88 -18.71
N LEU A 602 6.74 31.70 -17.99
CA LEU A 602 6.23 32.48 -16.86
C LEU A 602 5.11 33.46 -17.31
N LEU A 603 5.27 34.06 -18.49
CA LEU A 603 4.26 34.98 -19.04
C LEU A 603 2.97 34.22 -19.39
N ARG A 604 3.07 33.05 -20.04
CA ARG A 604 1.90 32.23 -20.35
C ARG A 604 1.11 31.83 -19.11
N LEU A 605 1.82 31.40 -18.06
CA LEU A 605 1.19 31.03 -16.78
C LEU A 605 0.50 32.26 -16.15
N ALA A 606 1.18 33.40 -16.15
CA ALA A 606 0.64 34.64 -15.61
C ALA A 606 -0.63 35.08 -16.37
N ASP A 607 -0.61 35.04 -17.71
CA ASP A 607 -1.74 35.42 -18.55
C ASP A 607 -2.96 34.52 -18.31
N ALA A 608 -2.80 33.20 -18.26
CA ALA A 608 -3.88 32.25 -17.98
C ALA A 608 -4.51 32.47 -16.59
N VAL A 609 -3.71 32.77 -15.57
CA VAL A 609 -4.22 33.07 -14.22
C VAL A 609 -4.93 34.45 -14.21
N CYS A 610 -4.35 35.47 -14.84
CA CYS A 610 -4.94 36.82 -14.91
C CYS A 610 -6.21 36.88 -15.76
N ALA A 611 -6.33 35.99 -16.76
CA ALA A 611 -7.57 35.81 -17.54
C ALA A 611 -8.66 35.06 -16.74
N GLY A 612 -8.33 34.52 -15.57
CA GLY A 612 -9.28 33.78 -14.73
C GLY A 612 -9.54 32.35 -15.18
N GLU A 613 -8.78 31.84 -16.14
CA GLU A 613 -8.87 30.46 -16.63
C GLU A 613 -8.42 29.46 -15.56
N VAL A 614 -7.44 29.86 -14.73
CA VAL A 614 -6.83 29.01 -13.69
C VAL A 614 -7.00 29.66 -12.32
N LYS A 615 -7.85 29.06 -11.47
CA LYS A 615 -8.14 29.56 -10.11
C LYS A 615 -7.64 28.60 -9.01
N TYR A 616 -7.78 27.30 -9.24
CA TYR A 616 -7.43 26.25 -8.30
C TYR A 616 -6.64 25.16 -9.02
N CYS A 617 -5.65 24.56 -8.35
CA CYS A 617 -4.98 23.37 -8.86
C CYS A 617 -5.94 22.15 -8.85
N PRO A 618 -5.63 21.04 -9.51
CA PRO A 618 -6.49 19.85 -9.53
C PRO A 618 -6.78 19.28 -8.14
N HIS A 619 -5.94 19.61 -7.14
CA HIS A 619 -6.10 19.22 -5.73
C HIS A 619 -6.89 20.25 -4.89
N GLY A 620 -7.44 21.30 -5.52
CA GLY A 620 -8.29 22.31 -4.86
C GLY A 620 -7.54 23.42 -4.11
N ARG A 621 -6.21 23.54 -4.24
CA ARG A 621 -5.45 24.66 -3.64
C ARG A 621 -5.56 25.90 -4.50
N PRO A 622 -5.68 27.12 -3.93
CA PRO A 622 -5.68 28.34 -4.71
C PRO A 622 -4.31 28.49 -5.41
N VAL A 623 -4.37 28.85 -6.71
CA VAL A 623 -3.18 29.05 -7.55
C VAL A 623 -2.57 30.43 -7.36
N ALA A 624 -3.38 31.43 -6.98
CA ALA A 624 -2.91 32.79 -6.80
C ALA A 624 -3.45 33.43 -5.53
N VAL A 625 -2.66 34.35 -4.98
CA VAL A 625 -3.03 35.23 -3.86
C VAL A 625 -2.88 36.67 -4.33
N THR A 626 -3.90 37.48 -4.09
CA THR A 626 -3.92 38.88 -4.48
C THR A 626 -3.72 39.77 -3.25
N LEU A 627 -2.81 40.72 -3.33
CA LEU A 627 -2.56 41.72 -2.31
C LEU A 627 -2.87 43.11 -2.90
N THR A 628 -3.84 43.81 -2.33
CA THR A 628 -4.16 45.20 -2.71
C THR A 628 -3.11 46.15 -2.13
N ARG A 629 -2.93 47.30 -2.78
CA ARG A 629 -2.07 48.37 -2.26
C ARG A 629 -2.42 48.76 -0.83
N ARG A 630 -3.70 48.81 -0.50
CA ARG A 630 -4.18 49.12 0.85
C ARG A 630 -3.74 48.07 1.88
N GLU A 631 -3.74 46.78 1.52
CA GLU A 631 -3.26 45.71 2.39
C GLU A 631 -1.74 45.78 2.58
N LEU A 632 -1.00 46.07 1.53
CA LEU A 632 0.43 46.31 1.63
C LEU A 632 0.75 47.51 2.52
N ASP A 633 0.03 48.65 2.34
CA ASP A 633 0.22 49.84 3.18
C ASP A 633 -0.10 49.57 4.65
N LYS A 634 -1.11 48.72 4.95
CA LYS A 634 -1.37 48.25 6.33
C LYS A 634 -0.21 47.41 6.89
N LEU A 635 0.34 46.50 6.08
CA LEU A 635 1.50 45.68 6.52
C LEU A 635 2.71 46.57 6.85
N PHE A 636 2.92 47.65 6.11
CA PHE A 636 3.98 48.64 6.38
C PHE A 636 3.58 49.71 7.40
N LYS A 637 2.39 49.59 8.03
CA LYS A 637 1.85 50.56 9.00
C LYS A 637 1.77 52.01 8.46
N ARG A 638 1.57 52.16 7.16
CA ARG A 638 1.37 53.49 6.49
C ARG A 638 -0.06 54.00 6.64
N ILE A 639 -0.99 53.11 6.83
CA ILE A 639 -2.40 53.38 7.17
C ILE A 639 -2.82 52.49 8.31
N VAL A 640 -3.67 52.99 9.20
CA VAL A 640 -4.19 52.27 10.39
C VAL A 640 -5.44 51.45 10.01
#